data_f34133955b571ba4791336359cef52d3
#
_entry.id   f34133955b571ba4791336359cef52d3
#
_cell.length_a   1.000
_cell.length_b   1.000
_cell.length_c   1.000
_cell.angle_alpha   90.00
_cell.angle_beta   90.00
_cell.angle_gamma   90.00
#
_symmetry.space_group_name_H-M   'P 1'
#
loop_
_entity.id
_entity.type
_entity.pdbx_description
1 polymer ?
#
loop_
_entity_poly.entity_id
_entity_poly.type
_entity_poly.pdbx_seq_one_letter_code
_entity_poly.pdbx_strand_id
1 'polypeptide(L)'
;MNKKLVLMGAGLLLTAATASAQKLVTGHVTDAQGQPVMGATVRVPGTKVITTTDANGNFKLSGVPASAKKLMVSYIGMNTATVSVAGNVQVVLKDNELGEAVVIGYGTAKKVGTVVGSVKKVGGSVVENKPATNVADALQGQVAGLNIANNSGDVGTTQNITINVRGVGSLSASSEPLIVVDGVPAGAAMLSMLGPSDIESITTLKDASATSIYGSRAANGVIYITTKKGRSNEKAQIHLSQNVGWSQLARSIGNPMSADELLDFQLENGIIYPQTYAYFKGHGANTDWQKHMFDNAAPLHTTDFSIRGGSEKTTYYVSASFLKQNGITYGSSVKRTTLRTNIETKAKDWLKFGIAQSIGFSENSANRFASTRSSNVNSPSTVAASWPRYWEPYSMKSTHQIWGTDSWGILFDPNYYVDAAPSKVENLVYNGTAFAEITPVKGLTLRSQLGLYAIGNRVKSVIMPSYAQLAGGGTGSAERQSVQSSSWTITNTAEYKFNVNDNNHFTLLVGQEGIKASYDEFTAQADGLLDDRLTNLSAGTVPAAASESNYKYEYLSFFGRADYDFKQKYYANFTVRSDASSRFGKSNRRAMFYSGGVMWDMMQEAFMRPASTWLTNLQLKASVGSTGNSSIGNYTHLSLSGNTQYGGEQASYYAQFPNSDLGWEKQIQTNVGLTASFFGKLTLDFNWYNRKTKNMLMSMPLPYTTGMSAMMKNVGEMTNRGVEVEINYDIVRTKDWYVNFHTTYSYNTNKIDKLFYGLDQWDDKGSLVSYMVGKGLNYYMPIFAGVDEQDGAPMWYKVGYSGEAGYTYNPETMTKDESQIESLYQDTGKKLFAPHHGGFGFQVSWKGLTLAADFSYVLGKYMVNNDYYLNTSSSVAAQGLNLDRDALQMWKKPGDHAILPAFKYNSQFDTHLLENSSFMRLKNLQLSYDLPTTWMQATRFFENIRITFTGRNLFTVTKFKGVDPEVDSSLTTGNYPATRQYTLGVDVTF
;
A
#
# COMPACT_ATOMS: atom_id res chain seq x y z
N MET A 1 -42.67 51.66 53.36
CA MET A 1 -41.24 51.70 52.99
C MET A 1 -40.71 50.30 53.03
N ASN A 2 -40.54 49.81 51.91
CA ASN A 2 -39.72 48.81 51.27
C ASN A 2 -39.19 47.63 52.11
N LYS A 3 -39.93 46.53 52.01
CA LYS A 3 -39.47 45.18 52.32
C LYS A 3 -38.41 44.60 51.36
N LYS A 4 -37.87 45.43 50.42
CA LYS A 4 -36.86 45.00 49.40
C LYS A 4 -35.42 45.29 49.84
N LEU A 5 -35.18 46.04 50.90
CA LEU A 5 -33.84 46.33 51.38
C LEU A 5 -33.28 45.36 52.43
N VAL A 6 -34.16 44.57 53.05
CA VAL A 6 -33.75 43.58 54.08
C VAL A 6 -33.34 42.24 53.43
N LEU A 7 -33.81 41.92 52.21
CA LEU A 7 -33.40 40.73 51.47
C LEU A 7 -32.07 40.86 50.76
N MET A 8 -31.58 42.07 50.51
CA MET A 8 -30.24 42.28 49.88
C MET A 8 -29.11 42.21 50.93
N GLY A 9 -29.38 42.46 52.18
CA GLY A 9 -28.38 42.37 53.25
C GLY A 9 -28.13 40.93 53.75
N ALA A 10 -29.14 40.05 53.62
CA ALA A 10 -29.02 38.65 53.98
C ALA A 10 -28.37 37.75 52.88
N GLY A 11 -28.41 38.25 51.60
CA GLY A 11 -27.75 37.57 50.46
C GLY A 11 -26.23 37.79 50.40
N LEU A 12 -25.74 38.86 51.04
CA LEU A 12 -24.27 39.15 51.04
C LEU A 12 -23.53 38.54 52.25
N LEU A 13 -24.20 38.01 53.23
CA LEU A 13 -23.57 37.36 54.38
C LEU A 13 -23.57 35.81 54.27
N LEU A 14 -24.18 35.23 53.30
CA LEU A 14 -24.15 33.78 53.05
C LEU A 14 -23.18 33.35 51.92
N THR A 15 -22.44 34.25 51.28
CA THR A 15 -21.39 33.92 50.27
C THR A 15 -19.95 33.96 50.80
N ALA A 16 -19.76 34.15 52.11
CA ALA A 16 -18.43 34.25 52.70
C ALA A 16 -17.98 33.04 53.53
N ALA A 17 -18.58 31.89 53.38
CA ALA A 17 -18.22 30.72 54.18
C ALA A 17 -18.12 29.39 53.45
N THR A 18 -17.51 29.39 52.24
CA THR A 18 -16.87 28.17 51.66
C THR A 18 -15.49 28.51 51.16
N ALA A 19 -14.61 28.94 52.06
CA ALA A 19 -13.17 28.78 51.88
C ALA A 19 -12.88 27.30 51.91
N SER A 20 -12.99 26.63 50.77
CA SER A 20 -12.52 25.24 50.63
C SER A 20 -11.05 25.24 51.04
N ALA A 21 -10.71 24.48 52.05
CA ALA A 21 -9.33 24.29 52.49
C ALA A 21 -8.55 23.69 51.30
N GLN A 22 -7.77 24.51 50.63
CA GLN A 22 -6.90 24.08 49.55
C GLN A 22 -5.61 23.55 50.13
N LYS A 23 -5.21 22.35 49.69
CA LYS A 23 -3.94 21.73 50.13
C LYS A 23 -2.83 22.05 49.15
N LEU A 24 -1.65 22.26 49.68
CA LEU A 24 -0.42 22.24 48.91
C LEU A 24 0.10 20.81 48.88
N VAL A 25 0.32 20.24 47.70
CA VAL A 25 0.91 18.92 47.51
C VAL A 25 2.25 19.08 46.81
N THR A 26 3.29 18.53 47.35
CA THR A 26 4.62 18.45 46.76
C THR A 26 4.93 17.00 46.43
N GLY A 27 5.88 16.74 45.53
CA GLY A 27 6.31 15.41 45.25
C GLY A 27 7.45 15.35 44.27
N HIS A 28 7.91 14.13 44.01
CA HIS A 28 9.03 13.84 43.14
C HIS A 28 8.64 12.72 42.16
N VAL A 29 8.95 12.90 40.89
CA VAL A 29 8.64 11.96 39.81
C VAL A 29 9.94 11.44 39.23
N THR A 30 10.11 10.12 39.24
CA THR A 30 11.26 9.44 38.64
C THR A 30 10.78 8.44 37.58
N ASP A 31 11.68 8.01 36.70
CA ASP A 31 11.50 6.83 35.86
C ASP A 31 11.77 5.52 36.65
N ALA A 32 11.65 4.38 35.96
CA ALA A 32 11.90 3.05 36.58
C ALA A 32 13.37 2.85 36.96
N GLN A 33 14.29 3.65 36.44
CA GLN A 33 15.72 3.67 36.74
C GLN A 33 16.09 4.65 37.86
N GLY A 34 15.10 5.36 38.44
CA GLY A 34 15.29 6.33 39.49
C GLY A 34 15.77 7.71 39.00
N GLN A 35 15.82 7.94 37.67
CA GLN A 35 16.17 9.26 37.11
C GLN A 35 14.99 10.23 37.20
N PRO A 36 15.22 11.52 37.53
CA PRO A 36 14.15 12.50 37.62
C PRO A 36 13.47 12.73 36.29
N VAL A 37 12.13 12.66 36.22
CA VAL A 37 11.34 12.93 35.05
C VAL A 37 10.91 14.40 35.05
N MET A 38 11.57 15.22 34.22
CA MET A 38 11.26 16.62 34.09
C MET A 38 10.14 16.86 33.08
N GLY A 39 9.23 17.81 33.36
CA GLY A 39 8.12 18.15 32.47
C GLY A 39 6.95 17.15 32.56
N ALA A 40 6.97 16.19 33.50
CA ALA A 40 5.82 15.33 33.74
C ALA A 40 4.64 16.17 34.24
N THR A 41 3.48 15.97 33.65
CA THR A 41 2.26 16.68 34.01
C THR A 41 1.60 16.03 35.22
N VAL A 42 1.41 16.78 36.28
CA VAL A 42 0.73 16.35 37.53
C VAL A 42 -0.60 17.08 37.62
N ARG A 43 -1.73 16.37 37.66
CA ARG A 43 -3.07 16.96 37.70
C ARG A 43 -3.98 16.27 38.72
N VAL A 44 -4.95 17.00 39.22
CA VAL A 44 -6.07 16.45 40.00
C VAL A 44 -7.19 16.10 39.03
N PRO A 45 -7.56 14.80 38.87
CA PRO A 45 -8.64 14.40 37.97
C PRO A 45 -9.94 15.16 38.22
N GLY A 46 -10.60 15.63 37.16
CA GLY A 46 -11.89 16.34 37.23
C GLY A 46 -11.78 17.81 37.66
N THR A 47 -10.58 18.37 37.83
CA THR A 47 -10.35 19.78 38.21
C THR A 47 -9.39 20.47 37.23
N LYS A 48 -9.26 21.80 37.35
CA LYS A 48 -8.27 22.59 36.57
C LYS A 48 -6.91 22.69 37.27
N VAL A 49 -6.70 21.97 38.39
CA VAL A 49 -5.47 22.00 39.18
C VAL A 49 -4.41 21.12 38.51
N ILE A 50 -3.40 21.77 37.93
CA ILE A 50 -2.34 21.13 37.14
C ILE A 50 -1.00 21.83 37.39
N THR A 51 0.11 21.07 37.31
CA THR A 51 1.48 21.58 37.35
C THR A 51 2.38 20.64 36.56
N THR A 52 3.64 21.02 36.33
CA THR A 52 4.67 20.18 35.74
C THR A 52 5.85 20.02 36.69
N THR A 53 6.59 18.92 36.53
CA THR A 53 7.83 18.68 37.28
C THR A 53 8.98 19.56 36.79
N ASP A 54 9.85 19.96 37.69
CA ASP A 54 11.09 20.70 37.37
C ASP A 54 12.23 19.79 36.86
N ALA A 55 13.42 20.36 36.66
CA ALA A 55 14.60 19.63 36.18
C ALA A 55 15.05 18.49 37.07
N ASN A 56 14.72 18.54 38.36
CA ASN A 56 15.02 17.51 39.33
C ASN A 56 13.84 16.57 39.58
N GLY A 57 12.79 16.60 38.75
CA GLY A 57 11.61 15.76 38.92
C GLY A 57 10.64 16.23 40.01
N ASN A 58 10.90 17.34 40.70
CA ASN A 58 10.05 17.84 41.78
C ASN A 58 8.85 18.62 41.22
N PHE A 59 7.71 18.50 41.90
CA PHE A 59 6.55 19.32 41.60
C PHE A 59 5.94 19.94 42.84
N LYS A 60 5.29 21.06 42.63
CA LYS A 60 4.51 21.77 43.64
C LYS A 60 3.14 22.09 43.07
N LEU A 61 2.11 21.47 43.61
CA LEU A 61 0.72 21.59 43.16
C LEU A 61 -0.10 22.31 44.22
N SER A 62 -0.42 23.57 43.97
CA SER A 62 -1.24 24.44 44.83
C SER A 62 -2.71 24.39 44.41
N GLY A 63 -3.61 24.65 45.36
CA GLY A 63 -5.03 24.71 45.03
C GLY A 63 -5.72 23.33 44.96
N VAL A 64 -5.11 22.28 45.50
CA VAL A 64 -5.69 20.93 45.53
C VAL A 64 -6.93 20.92 46.43
N PRO A 65 -8.12 20.59 45.94
CA PRO A 65 -9.32 20.47 46.78
C PRO A 65 -9.15 19.49 47.91
N ALA A 66 -9.67 19.78 49.09
CA ALA A 66 -9.59 18.86 50.24
C ALA A 66 -10.27 17.51 49.97
N SER A 67 -11.23 17.46 49.08
CA SER A 67 -11.95 16.27 48.61
C SER A 67 -11.15 15.40 47.62
N ALA A 68 -10.06 15.92 47.04
CA ALA A 68 -9.24 15.19 46.07
C ALA A 68 -8.53 14.02 46.72
N LYS A 69 -8.78 12.81 46.21
CA LYS A 69 -8.17 11.56 46.74
C LYS A 69 -7.03 11.07 45.85
N LYS A 70 -6.94 11.50 44.59
CA LYS A 70 -5.98 10.97 43.62
C LYS A 70 -5.33 12.09 42.83
N LEU A 71 -4.05 11.91 42.49
CA LEU A 71 -3.30 12.67 41.50
C LEU A 71 -3.05 11.76 40.29
N MET A 72 -3.07 12.34 39.11
CA MET A 72 -2.69 11.69 37.89
C MET A 72 -1.40 12.33 37.38
N VAL A 73 -0.37 11.52 37.15
CA VAL A 73 0.94 11.95 36.65
C VAL A 73 1.17 11.30 35.29
N SER A 74 1.42 12.12 34.29
CA SER A 74 1.63 11.65 32.89
C SER A 74 2.85 12.33 32.27
N TYR A 75 3.56 11.58 31.43
CA TYR A 75 4.68 12.09 30.64
C TYR A 75 4.68 11.41 29.26
N ILE A 76 5.13 12.11 28.23
CA ILE A 76 5.18 11.58 26.86
C ILE A 76 6.12 10.36 26.83
N GLY A 77 5.62 9.23 26.31
CA GLY A 77 6.38 7.98 26.25
C GLY A 77 6.37 7.13 27.54
N MET A 78 5.66 7.55 28.59
CA MET A 78 5.54 6.82 29.84
C MET A 78 4.08 6.52 30.21
N ASN A 79 3.88 5.43 30.97
CA ASN A 79 2.56 5.07 31.49
C ASN A 79 2.07 6.10 32.51
N THR A 80 0.84 6.55 32.35
CA THR A 80 0.21 7.45 33.34
C THR A 80 0.05 6.76 34.67
N ALA A 81 0.64 7.32 35.72
CA ALA A 81 0.50 6.86 37.10
C ALA A 81 -0.62 7.59 37.82
N THR A 82 -1.42 6.87 38.61
CA THR A 82 -2.44 7.43 39.49
C THR A 82 -2.06 7.11 40.92
N VAL A 83 -1.80 8.15 41.72
CA VAL A 83 -1.33 8.03 43.12
C VAL A 83 -2.28 8.73 44.06
N SER A 84 -2.28 8.32 45.33
CA SER A 84 -3.09 8.98 46.37
C SER A 84 -2.52 10.34 46.73
N VAL A 85 -3.40 11.30 47.06
CA VAL A 85 -3.00 12.64 47.50
C VAL A 85 -2.39 12.55 48.90
N ALA A 86 -1.10 12.89 49.02
CA ALA A 86 -0.36 13.04 50.27
C ALA A 86 0.39 14.37 50.25
N GLY A 87 0.87 14.83 51.41
CA GLY A 87 1.63 16.10 51.51
C GLY A 87 2.91 16.10 50.69
N ASN A 88 3.59 14.93 50.63
CA ASN A 88 4.72 14.68 49.74
C ASN A 88 4.48 13.35 48.99
N VAL A 89 4.53 13.33 47.67
CA VAL A 89 4.16 12.20 46.81
C VAL A 89 5.37 11.75 45.98
N GLN A 90 5.72 10.47 46.09
CA GLN A 90 6.73 9.84 45.21
C GLN A 90 6.03 9.10 44.10
N VAL A 91 6.42 9.35 42.86
CA VAL A 91 5.81 8.75 41.66
C VAL A 91 6.90 8.15 40.81
N VAL A 92 6.80 6.87 40.50
CA VAL A 92 7.65 6.21 39.51
C VAL A 92 6.82 6.03 38.23
N LEU A 93 7.23 6.69 37.14
CA LEU A 93 6.68 6.49 35.83
C LEU A 93 7.46 5.38 35.13
N LYS A 94 6.76 4.43 34.55
CA LYS A 94 7.35 3.35 33.76
C LYS A 94 7.23 3.68 32.29
N ASP A 95 8.28 3.39 31.53
CA ASP A 95 8.25 3.56 30.07
C ASP A 95 7.10 2.81 29.43
N ASN A 96 6.51 3.42 28.41
CA ASN A 96 5.35 2.87 27.70
C ASN A 96 5.76 1.79 26.68
N GLU A 97 7.05 1.52 26.52
CA GLU A 97 7.58 0.57 25.52
C GLU A 97 7.13 -0.88 25.72
N LEU A 98 6.63 -1.23 26.89
CA LEU A 98 6.10 -2.57 27.19
C LEU A 98 4.55 -2.62 27.29
N GLY A 99 3.86 -1.49 27.06
CA GLY A 99 2.42 -1.35 27.27
C GLY A 99 1.57 -1.30 25.99
N GLU A 100 2.15 -1.24 24.79
CA GLU A 100 1.39 -1.23 23.56
C GLU A 100 0.76 -2.59 23.30
N ALA A 101 -0.57 -2.63 23.32
CA ALA A 101 -1.30 -3.82 22.90
C ALA A 101 -1.29 -3.96 21.37
N VAL A 102 -1.04 -5.17 20.91
CA VAL A 102 -1.16 -5.59 19.52
C VAL A 102 -2.35 -6.52 19.40
N VAL A 103 -3.25 -6.26 18.46
CA VAL A 103 -4.31 -7.20 18.11
C VAL A 103 -3.73 -8.26 17.18
N ILE A 104 -3.68 -9.51 17.63
CA ILE A 104 -3.13 -10.64 16.87
C ILE A 104 -4.20 -11.51 16.23
N GLY A 105 -5.47 -11.24 16.47
CA GLY A 105 -6.61 -11.92 15.84
C GLY A 105 -7.86 -11.91 16.70
N TYR A 106 -9.01 -11.82 16.08
CA TYR A 106 -10.35 -11.96 16.67
C TYR A 106 -10.58 -11.19 17.99
N GLY A 107 -10.00 -10.00 18.10
CA GLY A 107 -10.15 -9.16 19.30
C GLY A 107 -9.17 -9.46 20.44
N THR A 108 -8.34 -10.50 20.31
CA THR A 108 -7.32 -10.83 21.33
C THR A 108 -6.18 -9.82 21.25
N ALA A 109 -6.08 -8.94 22.24
CA ALA A 109 -4.99 -8.00 22.38
C ALA A 109 -3.91 -8.58 23.29
N LYS A 110 -2.63 -8.53 22.85
CA LYS A 110 -1.46 -8.91 23.63
C LYS A 110 -0.47 -7.76 23.71
N LYS A 111 0.32 -7.71 24.78
CA LYS A 111 1.46 -6.79 24.83
C LYS A 111 2.48 -7.16 23.75
N VAL A 112 3.05 -6.19 23.04
CA VAL A 112 4.02 -6.41 21.95
C VAL A 112 5.13 -7.36 22.38
N GLY A 113 5.73 -7.17 23.56
CA GLY A 113 6.81 -7.99 24.11
C GLY A 113 6.44 -9.43 24.49
N THR A 114 5.16 -9.82 24.43
CA THR A 114 4.69 -11.18 24.77
C THR A 114 4.20 -11.97 23.56
N VAL A 115 4.37 -11.42 22.37
CA VAL A 115 3.96 -12.08 21.12
C VAL A 115 5.09 -12.98 20.60
N VAL A 116 4.80 -14.26 20.48
CA VAL A 116 5.78 -15.28 20.06
C VAL A 116 6.13 -15.16 18.58
N GLY A 117 5.20 -14.69 17.73
CA GLY A 117 5.38 -14.60 16.29
C GLY A 117 6.14 -13.35 15.82
N SER A 118 6.47 -13.32 14.52
CA SER A 118 7.03 -12.16 13.84
C SER A 118 5.91 -11.15 13.50
N VAL A 119 5.78 -10.15 14.34
CA VAL A 119 4.73 -9.13 14.29
C VAL A 119 5.36 -7.75 14.38
N LYS A 120 4.99 -6.85 13.45
CA LYS A 120 5.40 -5.44 13.50
C LYS A 120 4.18 -4.54 13.57
N LYS A 121 4.19 -3.63 14.53
CA LYS A 121 3.19 -2.58 14.69
C LYS A 121 3.78 -1.23 14.24
N VAL A 122 3.04 -0.53 13.41
CA VAL A 122 3.28 0.87 13.03
C VAL A 122 2.18 1.71 13.69
N GLY A 123 2.57 2.68 14.49
CA GLY A 123 1.62 3.57 15.19
C GLY A 123 0.89 4.51 14.24
N GLY A 124 -0.32 4.92 14.59
CA GLY A 124 -1.15 5.81 13.79
C GLY A 124 -0.47 7.16 13.51
N SER A 125 0.31 7.69 14.45
CA SER A 125 1.06 8.93 14.25
C SER A 125 2.06 8.89 13.09
N VAL A 126 2.68 7.72 12.82
CA VAL A 126 3.58 7.54 11.66
C VAL A 126 2.81 7.65 10.36
N VAL A 127 1.56 7.16 10.33
CA VAL A 127 0.69 7.20 9.16
C VAL A 127 0.05 8.58 8.98
N GLU A 128 -0.42 9.18 10.06
CA GLU A 128 -1.06 10.51 10.10
C GLU A 128 -0.11 11.64 9.66
N ASN A 129 1.15 11.54 10.06
CA ASN A 129 2.19 12.50 9.67
C ASN A 129 2.64 12.37 8.20
N LYS A 130 2.10 11.41 7.45
CA LYS A 130 2.38 11.18 6.03
C LYS A 130 1.08 11.35 5.24
N PRO A 131 0.65 12.58 4.92
CA PRO A 131 -0.59 12.80 4.18
C PRO A 131 -0.50 12.10 2.82
N ALA A 132 -1.06 10.90 2.75
CA ALA A 132 -1.11 10.06 1.57
C ALA A 132 -2.56 9.86 1.15
N THR A 133 -2.81 9.81 -0.15
CA THR A 133 -4.13 9.45 -0.68
C THR A 133 -4.48 7.99 -0.41
N ASN A 134 -3.46 7.14 -0.21
CA ASN A 134 -3.61 5.75 0.14
C ASN A 134 -2.73 5.40 1.36
N VAL A 135 -3.32 4.75 2.34
CA VAL A 135 -2.65 4.34 3.59
C VAL A 135 -1.45 3.41 3.35
N ALA A 136 -1.49 2.58 2.31
CA ALA A 136 -0.37 1.69 1.98
C ALA A 136 0.93 2.46 1.67
N ASP A 137 0.84 3.62 1.00
CA ASP A 137 2.03 4.45 0.72
C ASP A 137 2.76 4.90 2.00
N ALA A 138 2.03 5.11 3.09
CA ALA A 138 2.62 5.51 4.36
C ALA A 138 3.43 4.39 5.04
N LEU A 139 3.17 3.12 4.67
CA LEU A 139 3.87 1.95 5.22
C LEU A 139 5.16 1.61 4.46
N GLN A 140 5.38 2.18 3.30
CA GLN A 140 6.53 1.83 2.45
C GLN A 140 7.86 2.15 3.18
N GLY A 141 8.74 1.14 3.27
CA GLY A 141 10.01 1.25 3.97
C GLY A 141 9.91 1.26 5.51
N GLN A 142 8.70 1.12 6.10
CA GLN A 142 8.49 1.14 7.57
C GLN A 142 8.52 -0.24 8.20
N VAL A 143 8.32 -1.29 7.42
CA VAL A 143 8.22 -2.68 7.91
C VAL A 143 9.14 -3.56 7.08
N ALA A 144 10.09 -4.23 7.72
CA ALA A 144 10.93 -5.21 7.05
C ALA A 144 10.09 -6.40 6.56
N GLY A 145 10.38 -6.90 5.35
CA GLY A 145 9.64 -7.97 4.70
C GLY A 145 8.35 -7.55 4.02
N LEU A 146 7.93 -6.29 4.16
CA LEU A 146 6.77 -5.72 3.46
C LEU A 146 7.26 -4.91 2.27
N ASN A 147 6.98 -5.38 1.06
CA ASN A 147 7.22 -4.66 -0.18
C ASN A 147 5.91 -4.04 -0.67
N ILE A 148 5.93 -2.73 -0.89
CA ILE A 148 4.81 -1.98 -1.45
C ILE A 148 5.34 -1.24 -2.67
N ALA A 149 4.69 -1.44 -3.81
CA ALA A 149 4.99 -0.73 -5.05
C ALA A 149 3.76 0.04 -5.51
N ASN A 150 3.96 1.31 -5.82
CA ASN A 150 2.94 2.12 -6.45
C ASN A 150 3.14 2.06 -7.97
N ASN A 151 2.21 1.42 -8.68
CA ASN A 151 2.30 1.16 -10.11
C ASN A 151 1.80 2.32 -10.98
N SER A 152 1.21 3.36 -10.38
CA SER A 152 0.71 4.52 -11.12
C SER A 152 0.63 5.76 -10.22
N GLY A 153 1.01 6.90 -10.75
CA GLY A 153 0.81 8.20 -10.11
C GLY A 153 -0.60 8.78 -10.31
N ASP A 154 -1.49 8.10 -11.03
CA ASP A 154 -2.85 8.58 -11.29
C ASP A 154 -3.69 8.55 -10.01
N VAL A 155 -4.33 9.68 -9.75
CA VAL A 155 -5.18 9.86 -8.56
C VAL A 155 -6.57 9.27 -8.75
N GLY A 156 -6.99 9.06 -10.00
CA GLY A 156 -8.32 8.55 -10.36
C GLY A 156 -8.47 7.03 -10.26
N THR A 157 -7.38 6.28 -10.09
CA THR A 157 -7.38 4.82 -10.06
C THR A 157 -7.14 4.28 -8.67
N THR A 158 -8.03 3.38 -8.21
CA THR A 158 -8.01 2.85 -6.83
C THR A 158 -7.14 1.60 -6.65
N GLN A 159 -6.65 0.97 -7.74
CA GLN A 159 -6.05 -0.37 -7.69
C GLN A 159 -4.58 -0.45 -8.14
N ASN A 160 -3.80 0.60 -8.00
CA ASN A 160 -2.45 0.63 -8.55
C ASN A 160 -1.33 0.32 -7.54
N ILE A 161 -1.64 -0.36 -6.44
CA ILE A 161 -0.65 -0.70 -5.41
C ILE A 161 -0.50 -2.21 -5.33
N THR A 162 0.72 -2.70 -5.51
CA THR A 162 1.08 -4.09 -5.22
C THR A 162 1.65 -4.17 -3.80
N ILE A 163 1.15 -5.12 -3.01
CA ILE A 163 1.61 -5.38 -1.65
C ILE A 163 2.04 -6.83 -1.52
N ASN A 164 3.28 -7.06 -1.14
CA ASN A 164 3.84 -8.40 -0.92
C ASN A 164 4.52 -8.51 0.44
N VAL A 165 4.28 -9.61 1.15
CA VAL A 165 4.98 -9.94 2.40
C VAL A 165 5.89 -11.14 2.15
N ARG A 166 7.22 -10.95 2.34
CA ARG A 166 8.23 -12.01 2.17
C ARG A 166 8.25 -12.61 0.76
N GLY A 167 8.07 -11.77 -0.27
CA GLY A 167 8.10 -12.14 -1.68
C GLY A 167 6.81 -12.79 -2.19
N VAL A 168 6.83 -13.20 -3.47
CA VAL A 168 5.70 -13.81 -4.15
C VAL A 168 5.49 -15.23 -3.64
N GLY A 169 4.27 -15.58 -3.22
CA GLY A 169 3.93 -16.87 -2.60
C GLY A 169 3.41 -17.91 -3.55
N SER A 170 2.87 -17.53 -4.71
CA SER A 170 2.28 -18.40 -5.73
C SER A 170 2.52 -17.82 -7.12
N LEU A 171 2.51 -18.70 -8.14
CA LEU A 171 2.64 -18.30 -9.55
C LEU A 171 1.30 -18.01 -10.23
N SER A 172 0.20 -18.59 -9.75
CA SER A 172 -1.13 -18.43 -10.37
C SER A 172 -2.22 -17.99 -9.39
N ALA A 173 -2.05 -18.23 -8.08
CA ALA A 173 -2.94 -17.70 -7.07
C ALA A 173 -2.44 -16.33 -6.58
N SER A 174 -3.32 -15.54 -5.95
CA SER A 174 -2.94 -14.22 -5.41
C SER A 174 -1.80 -14.33 -4.39
N SER A 175 -0.85 -13.41 -4.48
CA SER A 175 0.26 -13.22 -3.52
C SER A 175 0.02 -12.04 -2.58
N GLU A 176 -1.15 -11.39 -2.63
CA GLU A 176 -1.50 -10.27 -1.75
C GLU A 176 -1.78 -10.72 -0.32
N PRO A 177 -1.38 -9.93 0.70
CA PRO A 177 -1.72 -10.20 2.09
C PRO A 177 -3.21 -9.99 2.36
N LEU A 178 -3.74 -10.66 3.36
CA LEU A 178 -5.09 -10.42 3.87
C LEU A 178 -5.15 -9.08 4.59
N ILE A 179 -6.02 -8.18 4.15
CA ILE A 179 -6.31 -6.92 4.84
C ILE A 179 -7.48 -7.12 5.79
N VAL A 180 -7.30 -6.73 7.05
CA VAL A 180 -8.33 -6.81 8.08
C VAL A 180 -8.49 -5.44 8.74
N VAL A 181 -9.70 -4.89 8.76
CA VAL A 181 -10.00 -3.62 9.41
C VAL A 181 -10.97 -3.86 10.57
N ASP A 182 -10.55 -3.60 11.80
CA ASP A 182 -11.32 -3.82 13.03
C ASP A 182 -11.94 -5.22 13.13
N GLY A 183 -11.22 -6.23 12.60
CA GLY A 183 -11.61 -7.64 12.64
C GLY A 183 -12.48 -8.10 11.46
N VAL A 184 -12.73 -7.25 10.46
CA VAL A 184 -13.42 -7.61 9.21
C VAL A 184 -12.42 -7.73 8.08
N PRO A 185 -12.38 -8.86 7.36
CA PRO A 185 -11.64 -8.97 6.12
C PRO A 185 -12.16 -7.98 5.08
N ALA A 186 -11.25 -7.21 4.49
CA ALA A 186 -11.54 -6.17 3.51
C ALA A 186 -10.64 -6.34 2.28
N GLY A 187 -11.04 -5.76 1.16
CA GLY A 187 -10.21 -5.69 -0.05
C GLY A 187 -9.23 -4.50 -0.04
N ALA A 188 -8.28 -4.51 -0.96
CA ALA A 188 -7.29 -3.44 -1.13
C ALA A 188 -7.92 -2.04 -1.34
N ALA A 189 -9.12 -1.97 -1.95
CA ALA A 189 -9.88 -0.73 -2.11
C ALA A 189 -10.16 -0.02 -0.77
N MET A 190 -10.22 -0.75 0.34
CA MET A 190 -10.41 -0.15 1.66
C MET A 190 -9.22 0.71 2.09
N LEU A 191 -7.99 0.38 1.67
CA LEU A 191 -6.79 1.17 1.99
C LEU A 191 -6.83 2.58 1.38
N SER A 192 -7.49 2.72 0.22
CA SER A 192 -7.69 4.03 -0.41
C SER A 192 -8.87 4.80 0.17
N MET A 193 -9.76 4.14 0.94
CA MET A 193 -10.94 4.78 1.55
C MET A 193 -10.74 5.13 3.04
N LEU A 194 -9.69 4.60 3.68
CA LEU A 194 -9.35 4.97 5.05
C LEU A 194 -8.64 6.32 5.08
N GLY A 195 -9.09 7.22 5.95
CA GLY A 195 -8.35 8.42 6.30
C GLY A 195 -7.13 8.07 7.15
N PRO A 196 -5.92 8.58 6.84
CA PRO A 196 -4.75 8.40 7.71
C PRO A 196 -5.00 8.83 9.16
N SER A 197 -5.79 9.89 9.35
CA SER A 197 -6.21 10.44 10.65
C SER A 197 -7.09 9.50 11.47
N ASP A 198 -7.74 8.50 10.86
CA ASP A 198 -8.61 7.53 11.54
C ASP A 198 -7.88 6.32 12.10
N ILE A 199 -6.59 6.17 11.79
CA ILE A 199 -5.82 4.96 12.12
C ILE A 199 -5.18 5.10 13.50
N GLU A 200 -5.42 4.13 14.37
CA GLU A 200 -4.70 3.97 15.66
C GLU A 200 -3.39 3.22 15.46
N SER A 201 -3.39 2.14 14.68
CA SER A 201 -2.19 1.38 14.34
C SER A 201 -2.42 0.43 13.18
N ILE A 202 -1.32 0.07 12.51
CA ILE A 202 -1.28 -0.99 11.50
C ILE A 202 -0.32 -2.06 11.99
N THR A 203 -0.80 -3.30 12.04
CA THR A 203 -0.02 -4.45 12.49
C THR A 203 0.18 -5.41 11.32
N THR A 204 1.42 -5.69 10.97
CA THR A 204 1.77 -6.68 9.95
C THR A 204 2.15 -7.99 10.63
N LEU A 205 1.40 -9.06 10.33
CA LEU A 205 1.65 -10.43 10.79
C LEU A 205 2.35 -11.18 9.67
N LYS A 206 3.58 -11.66 9.92
CA LYS A 206 4.46 -12.14 8.86
C LYS A 206 4.74 -13.64 8.90
N ASP A 207 4.57 -14.30 10.04
CA ASP A 207 4.87 -15.73 10.21
C ASP A 207 3.62 -16.58 10.52
N ALA A 208 3.76 -17.90 10.40
CA ALA A 208 2.65 -18.82 10.59
C ALA A 208 2.08 -18.80 12.02
N SER A 209 2.88 -18.54 13.07
CA SER A 209 2.39 -18.46 14.45
C SER A 209 1.42 -17.29 14.67
N ALA A 210 1.64 -16.17 13.95
CA ALA A 210 0.76 -15.02 13.99
C ALA A 210 -0.41 -15.12 13.00
N THR A 211 -0.22 -15.76 11.84
CA THR A 211 -1.20 -15.75 10.74
C THR A 211 -2.11 -16.98 10.68
N SER A 212 -1.71 -18.14 11.26
CA SER A 212 -2.49 -19.38 11.16
C SER A 212 -3.90 -19.29 11.75
N ILE A 213 -4.14 -18.39 12.67
CA ILE A 213 -5.49 -18.15 13.21
C ILE A 213 -6.44 -17.58 12.13
N TYR A 214 -5.92 -16.93 11.08
CA TYR A 214 -6.66 -16.49 9.90
C TYR A 214 -6.71 -17.54 8.79
N GLY A 215 -5.98 -18.66 8.95
CA GLY A 215 -6.05 -19.89 8.17
C GLY A 215 -5.71 -19.73 6.69
N SER A 216 -6.64 -20.16 5.87
CA SER A 216 -6.48 -20.29 4.41
C SER A 216 -6.41 -19.01 3.61
N ARG A 217 -6.57 -17.86 4.23
CA ARG A 217 -6.50 -16.56 3.57
C ARG A 217 -5.25 -15.77 3.94
N ALA A 218 -4.45 -16.32 4.86
CA ALA A 218 -3.31 -15.62 5.44
C ALA A 218 -1.94 -16.17 5.03
N ALA A 219 -1.87 -16.98 3.97
CA ALA A 219 -0.62 -17.54 3.44
C ALA A 219 0.41 -16.45 3.10
N ASN A 220 -0.06 -15.33 2.60
CA ASN A 220 0.78 -14.21 2.18
C ASN A 220 0.92 -13.12 3.26
N GLY A 221 0.64 -13.44 4.55
CA GLY A 221 0.64 -12.48 5.64
C GLY A 221 -0.69 -11.80 5.87
N VAL A 222 -0.76 -10.99 6.94
CA VAL A 222 -1.95 -10.21 7.30
C VAL A 222 -1.53 -8.78 7.62
N ILE A 223 -2.26 -7.81 7.08
CA ILE A 223 -2.19 -6.39 7.44
C ILE A 223 -3.44 -6.08 8.25
N TYR A 224 -3.28 -5.97 9.57
CA TYR A 224 -4.37 -5.68 10.49
C TYR A 224 -4.39 -4.20 10.84
N ILE A 225 -5.46 -3.51 10.47
CA ILE A 225 -5.65 -2.09 10.73
C ILE A 225 -6.62 -1.94 11.91
N THR A 226 -6.13 -1.30 12.96
CA THR A 226 -6.93 -0.87 14.10
C THR A 226 -7.22 0.61 13.95
N THR A 227 -8.47 0.99 14.07
CA THR A 227 -8.87 2.38 13.93
C THR A 227 -9.06 3.05 15.28
N LYS A 228 -8.99 4.38 15.31
CA LYS A 228 -9.15 5.20 16.53
C LYS A 228 -10.48 4.93 17.21
N LYS A 229 -10.44 4.86 18.54
CA LYS A 229 -11.60 4.67 19.43
C LYS A 229 -11.66 5.78 20.47
N GLY A 230 -12.82 5.95 21.08
CA GLY A 230 -12.96 6.78 22.27
C GLY A 230 -12.20 6.17 23.45
N ARG A 231 -11.89 6.99 24.46
CA ARG A 231 -11.21 6.59 25.69
C ARG A 231 -12.12 6.80 26.89
N SER A 232 -12.12 5.84 27.82
CA SER A 232 -12.93 5.93 29.03
C SER A 232 -12.48 7.07 29.92
N ASN A 233 -13.47 7.82 30.48
CA ASN A 233 -13.25 8.96 31.36
C ASN A 233 -12.44 10.11 30.69
N GLU A 234 -12.48 10.22 29.36
CA GLU A 234 -11.88 11.30 28.60
C GLU A 234 -12.96 12.33 28.21
N LYS A 235 -12.67 13.63 28.42
CA LYS A 235 -13.53 14.68 27.90
C LYS A 235 -13.57 14.62 26.36
N ALA A 236 -14.65 15.16 25.78
CA ALA A 236 -14.72 15.31 24.34
C ALA A 236 -13.53 16.12 23.83
N GLN A 237 -12.74 15.55 22.95
CA GLN A 237 -11.63 16.18 22.25
C GLN A 237 -12.01 16.30 20.78
N ILE A 238 -11.98 17.51 20.25
CA ILE A 238 -12.26 17.82 18.84
C ILE A 238 -10.94 18.07 18.14
N HIS A 239 -10.76 17.44 17.00
CA HIS A 239 -9.59 17.63 16.14
C HIS A 239 -10.04 18.05 14.75
N LEU A 240 -9.40 19.10 14.22
CA LEU A 240 -9.60 19.60 12.85
C LEU A 240 -8.23 19.70 12.17
N SER A 241 -8.08 19.04 11.04
CA SER A 241 -6.90 19.12 10.18
C SER A 241 -7.27 19.66 8.81
N GLN A 242 -6.50 20.60 8.31
CA GLN A 242 -6.65 21.21 7.00
C GLN A 242 -5.32 21.14 6.27
N ASN A 243 -5.28 20.45 5.13
CA ASN A 243 -4.11 20.35 4.28
C ASN A 243 -4.42 20.92 2.89
N VAL A 244 -3.56 21.78 2.39
CA VAL A 244 -3.60 22.32 1.02
C VAL A 244 -2.24 22.13 0.36
N GLY A 245 -2.25 21.85 -0.95
CA GLY A 245 -1.01 21.59 -1.64
C GLY A 245 -1.19 21.44 -3.14
N TRP A 246 -0.12 21.01 -3.79
CA TRP A 246 -0.12 20.72 -5.23
C TRP A 246 0.78 19.54 -5.55
N SER A 247 0.48 18.92 -6.69
CA SER A 247 1.26 17.85 -7.28
C SER A 247 1.87 18.30 -8.59
N GLN A 248 3.03 17.76 -8.92
CA GLN A 248 3.71 17.94 -10.20
C GLN A 248 4.41 16.66 -10.63
N LEU A 249 4.87 16.60 -11.88
CA LEU A 249 5.63 15.48 -12.40
C LEU A 249 6.92 15.28 -11.57
N ALA A 250 7.14 14.06 -11.08
CA ALA A 250 8.31 13.77 -10.23
C ALA A 250 9.61 13.68 -11.06
N ARG A 251 9.51 13.21 -12.32
CA ARG A 251 10.64 12.94 -13.20
C ARG A 251 10.23 13.13 -14.66
N SER A 252 11.14 13.61 -15.50
CA SER A 252 10.93 13.75 -16.94
C SER A 252 10.66 12.40 -17.62
N ILE A 253 9.83 12.40 -18.65
CA ILE A 253 9.46 11.24 -19.45
C ILE A 253 10.34 11.20 -20.69
N GLY A 254 11.35 10.30 -20.71
CA GLY A 254 12.31 10.20 -21.79
C GLY A 254 13.16 11.47 -21.96
N ASN A 255 13.89 11.51 -23.06
CA ASN A 255 14.69 12.67 -23.48
C ASN A 255 14.47 12.90 -24.99
N PRO A 256 13.25 13.33 -25.42
CA PRO A 256 12.92 13.46 -26.83
C PRO A 256 13.80 14.50 -27.53
N MET A 257 14.09 14.27 -28.82
CA MET A 257 14.82 15.22 -29.66
C MET A 257 14.08 16.56 -29.71
N SER A 258 14.82 17.64 -29.83
CA SER A 258 14.27 18.95 -30.19
C SER A 258 13.69 18.90 -31.63
N ALA A 259 12.93 19.92 -32.01
CA ALA A 259 12.41 20.00 -33.38
C ALA A 259 13.52 19.97 -34.44
N ASP A 260 14.61 20.70 -34.20
CA ASP A 260 15.74 20.76 -35.12
C ASP A 260 16.47 19.41 -35.22
N GLU A 261 16.81 18.79 -34.09
CA GLU A 261 17.47 17.47 -34.04
C GLU A 261 16.63 16.40 -34.75
N LEU A 262 15.31 16.42 -34.54
CA LEU A 262 14.39 15.47 -35.17
C LEU A 262 14.31 15.68 -36.68
N LEU A 263 14.18 16.92 -37.15
CA LEU A 263 14.13 17.26 -38.58
C LEU A 263 15.44 16.85 -39.28
N ASP A 264 16.59 17.16 -38.67
CA ASP A 264 17.90 16.77 -39.19
C ASP A 264 18.02 15.24 -39.27
N PHE A 265 17.62 14.51 -38.21
CA PHE A 265 17.61 13.04 -38.17
C PHE A 265 16.67 12.42 -39.24
N GLN A 266 15.46 12.98 -39.41
CA GLN A 266 14.49 12.48 -40.36
C GLN A 266 14.93 12.73 -41.80
N LEU A 267 15.57 13.87 -42.07
CA LEU A 267 16.14 14.17 -43.41
C LEU A 267 17.33 13.23 -43.70
N GLU A 268 18.25 13.05 -42.72
CA GLU A 268 19.40 12.17 -42.85
C GLU A 268 19.02 10.74 -43.19
N ASN A 269 17.93 10.23 -42.57
CA ASN A 269 17.44 8.86 -42.76
C ASN A 269 16.35 8.72 -43.88
N GLY A 270 16.10 9.78 -44.63
CA GLY A 270 15.17 9.73 -45.77
C GLY A 270 13.68 9.60 -45.38
N ILE A 271 13.32 9.94 -44.13
CA ILE A 271 11.93 9.86 -43.63
C ILE A 271 11.09 11.01 -44.18
N ILE A 272 11.71 12.18 -44.29
CA ILE A 272 11.06 13.38 -44.85
C ILE A 272 11.81 13.93 -46.06
N TYR A 273 11.08 14.60 -46.96
CA TYR A 273 11.65 15.26 -48.14
C TYR A 273 12.31 16.59 -47.75
N PRO A 274 13.32 17.08 -48.56
CA PRO A 274 13.93 18.38 -48.33
C PRO A 274 12.96 19.56 -48.27
N GLN A 275 11.86 19.51 -49.03
CA GLN A 275 10.81 20.53 -49.00
C GLN A 275 10.06 20.55 -47.66
N THR A 276 9.71 19.36 -47.11
CA THR A 276 9.07 19.20 -45.81
C THR A 276 9.99 19.69 -44.70
N TYR A 277 11.29 19.34 -44.79
CA TYR A 277 12.32 19.85 -43.89
C TYR A 277 12.36 21.36 -43.88
N ALA A 278 12.49 21.99 -45.07
CA ALA A 278 12.58 23.44 -45.19
C ALA A 278 11.32 24.14 -44.66
N TYR A 279 10.15 23.54 -44.87
CA TYR A 279 8.88 24.08 -44.41
C TYR A 279 8.81 24.14 -42.87
N PHE A 280 9.05 23.04 -42.20
CA PHE A 280 9.01 22.98 -40.72
C PHE A 280 10.16 23.76 -40.07
N LYS A 281 11.36 23.70 -40.64
CA LYS A 281 12.52 24.46 -40.20
C LYS A 281 12.28 25.98 -40.32
N GLY A 282 11.65 26.40 -41.39
CA GLY A 282 11.26 27.80 -41.62
C GLY A 282 10.16 28.30 -40.68
N HIS A 283 9.27 27.41 -40.25
CA HIS A 283 8.23 27.71 -39.25
C HIS A 283 8.80 27.89 -37.84
N GLY A 284 9.81 27.08 -37.46
CA GLY A 284 10.55 27.23 -36.20
C GLY A 284 9.83 26.79 -34.95
N ALA A 285 8.75 26.03 -35.04
CA ALA A 285 8.05 25.47 -33.88
C ALA A 285 8.93 24.47 -33.12
N ASN A 286 8.88 24.49 -31.76
CA ASN A 286 9.55 23.54 -30.87
C ASN A 286 8.72 23.32 -29.61
N THR A 287 7.61 22.61 -29.76
CA THR A 287 6.63 22.36 -28.70
C THR A 287 7.18 21.47 -27.62
N ASP A 288 7.07 21.89 -26.36
CA ASP A 288 7.33 21.04 -25.21
C ASP A 288 6.04 20.28 -24.83
N TRP A 289 5.88 19.11 -25.45
CA TRP A 289 4.71 18.26 -25.22
C TRP A 289 4.58 17.77 -23.77
N GLN A 290 5.68 17.61 -23.04
CA GLN A 290 5.63 17.25 -21.64
C GLN A 290 4.97 18.34 -20.82
N LYS A 291 5.36 19.59 -21.03
CA LYS A 291 4.74 20.75 -20.36
C LYS A 291 3.27 20.96 -20.78
N HIS A 292 2.91 20.57 -22.02
CA HIS A 292 1.53 20.64 -22.50
C HIS A 292 0.63 19.59 -21.87
N MET A 293 1.16 18.38 -21.63
CA MET A 293 0.37 17.23 -21.13
C MET A 293 0.31 17.13 -19.62
N PHE A 294 1.26 17.71 -18.89
CA PHE A 294 1.37 17.55 -17.44
C PHE A 294 1.31 18.89 -16.72
N ASP A 295 0.33 19.02 -15.81
CA ASP A 295 0.21 20.17 -14.92
C ASP A 295 1.30 20.13 -13.85
N ASN A 296 1.97 21.26 -13.65
CA ASN A 296 3.00 21.43 -12.62
C ASN A 296 2.48 21.95 -11.28
N ALA A 297 1.18 22.17 -11.15
CA ALA A 297 0.53 22.73 -9.97
C ALA A 297 -0.85 22.13 -9.70
N ALA A 298 -1.03 20.81 -9.99
CA ALA A 298 -2.30 20.11 -9.78
C ALA A 298 -2.73 20.20 -8.30
N PRO A 299 -3.85 20.84 -7.97
CA PRO A 299 -4.20 21.16 -6.59
C PRO A 299 -4.63 19.93 -5.79
N LEU A 300 -4.28 19.95 -4.50
CA LEU A 300 -4.65 18.97 -3.48
C LEU A 300 -5.24 19.69 -2.28
N HIS A 301 -6.35 19.22 -1.76
CA HIS A 301 -7.03 19.73 -0.59
C HIS A 301 -7.61 18.58 0.24
N THR A 302 -7.31 18.56 1.55
CA THR A 302 -7.87 17.59 2.50
C THR A 302 -8.35 18.31 3.75
N THR A 303 -9.55 17.96 4.22
CA THR A 303 -10.11 18.44 5.49
C THR A 303 -10.54 17.24 6.31
N ASP A 304 -10.01 17.10 7.52
CA ASP A 304 -10.34 16.02 8.45
C ASP A 304 -10.90 16.64 9.73
N PHE A 305 -12.03 16.11 10.16
CA PHE A 305 -12.67 16.46 11.42
C PHE A 305 -12.88 15.20 12.24
N SER A 306 -12.60 15.24 13.53
CA SER A 306 -12.96 14.15 14.43
C SER A 306 -13.29 14.63 15.82
N ILE A 307 -14.14 13.85 16.49
CA ILE A 307 -14.47 14.00 17.91
C ILE A 307 -14.35 12.66 18.60
N ARG A 308 -13.63 12.63 19.71
CA ARG A 308 -13.51 11.45 20.57
C ARG A 308 -13.76 11.81 22.02
N GLY A 309 -14.22 10.84 22.79
CA GLY A 309 -14.41 11.01 24.20
C GLY A 309 -15.03 9.76 24.83
N GLY A 310 -15.39 9.86 26.10
CA GLY A 310 -16.11 8.78 26.74
C GLY A 310 -16.33 8.98 28.23
N SER A 311 -17.40 8.37 28.69
CA SER A 311 -17.67 8.16 30.11
C SER A 311 -16.98 6.87 30.61
N GLU A 312 -17.23 6.48 31.85
CA GLU A 312 -16.80 5.19 32.40
C GLU A 312 -17.41 4.00 31.60
N LYS A 313 -18.63 4.17 31.09
CA LYS A 313 -19.40 3.09 30.45
C LYS A 313 -19.40 3.13 28.93
N THR A 314 -19.36 4.31 28.33
CA THR A 314 -19.50 4.46 26.89
C THR A 314 -18.36 5.31 26.34
N THR A 315 -17.72 4.81 25.31
CA THR A 315 -16.68 5.51 24.57
C THR A 315 -17.13 5.72 23.12
N TYR A 316 -16.74 6.84 22.53
CA TYR A 316 -17.11 7.18 21.15
C TYR A 316 -15.99 7.87 20.40
N TYR A 317 -15.92 7.59 19.11
CA TYR A 317 -15.12 8.27 18.12
C TYR A 317 -15.98 8.47 16.86
N VAL A 318 -16.03 9.69 16.36
CA VAL A 318 -16.71 10.03 15.11
C VAL A 318 -15.78 10.90 14.28
N SER A 319 -15.63 10.60 13.00
CA SER A 319 -14.85 11.42 12.09
C SER A 319 -15.51 11.60 10.74
N ALA A 320 -15.15 12.69 10.08
CA ALA A 320 -15.48 13.00 8.69
C ALA A 320 -14.22 13.50 7.98
N SER A 321 -13.92 12.97 6.80
CA SER A 321 -12.80 13.39 5.97
C SER A 321 -13.28 13.73 4.57
N PHE A 322 -12.77 14.82 4.02
CA PHE A 322 -13.00 15.25 2.65
C PHE A 322 -11.66 15.44 1.95
N LEU A 323 -11.48 14.79 0.80
CA LEU A 323 -10.33 14.92 -0.09
C LEU A 323 -10.80 15.38 -1.46
N LYS A 324 -10.12 16.39 -2.03
CA LYS A 324 -10.18 16.73 -3.44
C LYS A 324 -8.75 16.84 -3.97
N GLN A 325 -8.41 16.07 -4.98
CA GLN A 325 -7.10 16.09 -5.62
C GLN A 325 -7.28 16.01 -7.14
N ASN A 326 -6.62 16.91 -7.86
CA ASN A 326 -6.48 16.80 -9.29
C ASN A 326 -5.21 15.99 -9.62
N GLY A 327 -5.28 15.20 -10.70
CA GLY A 327 -4.11 14.56 -11.29
C GLY A 327 -3.27 15.59 -12.06
N ILE A 328 -2.04 15.21 -12.36
CA ILE A 328 -1.14 16.03 -13.18
C ILE A 328 -1.47 15.98 -14.68
N THR A 329 -2.37 15.10 -15.10
CA THR A 329 -2.91 15.08 -16.48
C THR A 329 -4.30 15.71 -16.50
N TYR A 330 -4.63 16.39 -17.59
CA TYR A 330 -5.94 16.97 -17.81
C TYR A 330 -7.06 15.93 -17.62
N GLY A 331 -8.14 16.32 -16.97
CA GLY A 331 -9.32 15.48 -16.73
C GLY A 331 -9.20 14.43 -15.63
N SER A 332 -8.01 14.23 -15.04
CA SER A 332 -7.83 13.30 -13.93
C SER A 332 -8.11 13.99 -12.60
N SER A 333 -8.96 13.41 -11.78
CA SER A 333 -9.27 13.93 -10.44
C SER A 333 -9.92 12.90 -9.54
N VAL A 334 -9.78 13.09 -8.23
CA VAL A 334 -10.52 12.35 -7.21
C VAL A 334 -11.17 13.28 -6.21
N LYS A 335 -12.43 13.02 -5.90
CA LYS A 335 -13.14 13.57 -4.75
C LYS A 335 -13.57 12.43 -3.87
N ARG A 336 -13.28 12.50 -2.58
CA ARG A 336 -13.60 11.45 -1.62
C ARG A 336 -14.15 12.05 -0.34
N THR A 337 -15.25 11.50 0.14
CA THR A 337 -15.82 11.80 1.45
C THR A 337 -15.89 10.50 2.25
N THR A 338 -15.37 10.51 3.47
CA THR A 338 -15.45 9.35 4.37
C THR A 338 -16.07 9.76 5.69
N LEU A 339 -16.91 8.89 6.22
CA LEU A 339 -17.51 9.04 7.55
C LEU A 339 -17.19 7.80 8.36
N ARG A 340 -16.84 7.98 9.62
CA ARG A 340 -16.52 6.89 10.53
C ARG A 340 -17.16 7.09 11.88
N THR A 341 -17.62 5.99 12.49
CA THR A 341 -18.18 5.97 13.84
C THR A 341 -17.74 4.70 14.57
N ASN A 342 -17.14 4.85 15.74
CA ASN A 342 -16.83 3.77 16.67
C ASN A 342 -17.47 4.09 18.02
N ILE A 343 -18.35 3.22 18.47
CA ILE A 343 -19.02 3.34 19.77
C ILE A 343 -18.91 2.01 20.50
N GLU A 344 -18.42 2.04 21.72
CA GLU A 344 -18.43 0.87 22.60
C GLU A 344 -19.11 1.23 23.92
N THR A 345 -20.01 0.37 24.40
CA THR A 345 -20.73 0.59 25.64
C THR A 345 -20.72 -0.65 26.52
N LYS A 346 -20.44 -0.44 27.80
CA LYS A 346 -20.50 -1.42 28.87
C LYS A 346 -21.89 -1.34 29.51
N ALA A 347 -22.84 -2.06 28.92
CA ALA A 347 -24.24 -2.02 29.36
C ALA A 347 -24.42 -2.59 30.78
N LYS A 348 -23.65 -3.63 31.09
CA LYS A 348 -23.50 -4.24 32.41
C LYS A 348 -22.02 -4.61 32.62
N ASP A 349 -21.60 -4.93 33.85
CA ASP A 349 -20.24 -5.37 34.12
C ASP A 349 -19.84 -6.64 33.35
N TRP A 350 -20.80 -7.46 33.04
CA TRP A 350 -20.67 -8.70 32.29
C TRP A 350 -21.06 -8.60 30.80
N LEU A 351 -21.57 -7.44 30.32
CA LEU A 351 -22.12 -7.28 28.99
C LEU A 351 -21.60 -5.99 28.32
N LYS A 352 -20.89 -6.15 27.20
CA LYS A 352 -20.37 -5.06 26.38
C LYS A 352 -20.88 -5.20 24.93
N PHE A 353 -21.25 -4.09 24.31
CA PHE A 353 -21.59 -3.95 22.90
C PHE A 353 -20.65 -2.96 22.22
N GLY A 354 -20.44 -3.14 20.94
CA GLY A 354 -19.73 -2.16 20.15
C GLY A 354 -20.13 -2.21 18.69
N ILE A 355 -20.07 -1.04 18.07
CA ILE A 355 -20.20 -0.87 16.62
C ILE A 355 -19.02 -0.05 16.12
N ALA A 356 -18.47 -0.43 14.97
CA ALA A 356 -17.49 0.33 14.24
C ALA A 356 -17.90 0.34 12.76
N GLN A 357 -18.11 1.52 12.21
CA GLN A 357 -18.62 1.68 10.85
C GLN A 357 -17.80 2.72 10.10
N SER A 358 -17.51 2.45 8.84
CA SER A 358 -16.89 3.36 7.90
C SER A 358 -17.65 3.32 6.59
N ILE A 359 -18.04 4.46 6.08
CA ILE A 359 -18.60 4.63 4.74
C ILE A 359 -17.75 5.62 3.98
N GLY A 360 -17.31 5.24 2.79
CA GLY A 360 -16.54 6.07 1.89
C GLY A 360 -17.27 6.20 0.56
N PHE A 361 -17.44 7.42 0.12
CA PHE A 361 -17.91 7.75 -1.22
C PHE A 361 -16.78 8.45 -2.00
N SER A 362 -16.50 8.02 -3.22
CA SER A 362 -15.58 8.72 -4.10
C SER A 362 -16.12 8.87 -5.52
N GLU A 363 -15.85 10.02 -6.11
CA GLU A 363 -16.01 10.30 -7.54
C GLU A 363 -14.63 10.47 -8.14
N ASN A 364 -14.29 9.62 -9.08
CA ASN A 364 -13.02 9.65 -9.80
C ASN A 364 -13.31 9.97 -11.26
N SER A 365 -12.62 10.97 -11.79
CA SER A 365 -12.52 11.19 -13.23
C SER A 365 -11.14 10.71 -13.66
N ALA A 366 -11.09 9.83 -14.64
CA ALA A 366 -9.84 9.32 -15.18
C ALA A 366 -9.65 9.83 -16.60
N ASN A 367 -8.42 10.23 -16.92
CA ASN A 367 -8.05 10.37 -18.31
C ASN A 367 -8.00 8.97 -18.93
N ARG A 368 -8.98 8.64 -19.77
CA ARG A 368 -9.14 7.31 -20.37
C ARG A 368 -7.90 6.83 -21.13
N PHE A 369 -7.06 7.75 -21.59
CA PHE A 369 -5.86 7.49 -22.38
C PHE A 369 -4.58 7.46 -21.52
N ALA A 370 -4.66 7.76 -20.23
CA ALA A 370 -3.48 7.94 -19.38
C ALA A 370 -2.73 6.64 -19.05
N SER A 371 -3.35 5.47 -19.20
CA SER A 371 -2.80 4.19 -18.69
C SER A 371 -2.34 3.21 -19.77
N THR A 372 -2.47 3.53 -21.07
CA THR A 372 -2.18 2.57 -22.14
C THR A 372 -1.31 3.19 -23.23
N ARG A 373 0.00 2.97 -23.15
CA ARG A 373 0.91 3.41 -24.20
C ARG A 373 0.94 2.48 -25.42
N SER A 374 0.86 1.17 -25.19
CA SER A 374 1.12 0.17 -26.23
C SER A 374 0.14 0.19 -27.42
N SER A 375 -0.96 0.91 -27.31
CA SER A 375 -1.99 0.98 -28.35
C SER A 375 -2.58 2.38 -28.57
N ASN A 376 -2.09 3.42 -27.89
CA ASN A 376 -2.71 4.75 -27.97
C ASN A 376 -1.69 5.88 -28.11
N VAL A 377 -1.55 6.40 -29.32
CA VAL A 377 -0.70 7.56 -29.66
C VAL A 377 -1.09 8.83 -28.89
N ASN A 378 -2.30 8.88 -28.32
CA ASN A 378 -2.86 10.02 -27.60
C ASN A 378 -2.65 9.91 -26.08
N SER A 379 -1.98 8.86 -25.58
CA SER A 379 -1.69 8.80 -24.15
C SER A 379 -0.72 9.92 -23.73
N PRO A 380 -0.90 10.59 -22.58
CA PRO A 380 -0.05 11.68 -22.15
C PRO A 380 1.45 11.35 -22.15
N SER A 381 1.82 10.12 -21.78
CA SER A 381 3.20 9.66 -21.78
C SER A 381 3.76 9.47 -23.19
N THR A 382 2.95 8.96 -24.13
CA THR A 382 3.34 8.81 -25.52
C THR A 382 3.49 10.17 -26.20
N VAL A 383 2.53 11.07 -26.00
CA VAL A 383 2.59 12.44 -26.54
C VAL A 383 3.86 13.13 -26.07
N ALA A 384 4.13 13.10 -24.75
CA ALA A 384 5.30 13.74 -24.16
C ALA A 384 6.63 13.21 -24.69
N ALA A 385 6.71 11.90 -25.00
CA ALA A 385 7.92 11.22 -25.39
C ALA A 385 8.12 11.11 -26.91
N SER A 386 7.02 11.05 -27.70
CA SER A 386 7.11 10.60 -29.09
C SER A 386 6.46 11.54 -30.11
N TRP A 387 5.71 12.56 -29.70
CA TRP A 387 5.17 13.50 -30.67
C TRP A 387 6.25 14.45 -31.19
N PRO A 388 6.28 14.72 -32.52
CA PRO A 388 7.21 15.68 -33.10
C PRO A 388 7.09 17.07 -32.50
N ARG A 389 8.21 17.64 -32.08
CA ARG A 389 8.20 18.95 -31.43
C ARG A 389 7.97 20.11 -32.39
N TYR A 390 8.10 19.87 -33.72
CA TYR A 390 7.72 20.83 -34.75
C TYR A 390 6.20 20.89 -35.03
N TRP A 391 5.39 20.01 -34.39
CA TRP A 391 3.93 20.16 -34.36
C TRP A 391 3.54 21.16 -33.28
N GLU A 392 2.41 21.87 -33.51
CA GLU A 392 1.88 22.85 -32.56
C GLU A 392 0.47 22.51 -32.11
N PRO A 393 0.15 22.64 -30.80
CA PRO A 393 -1.22 22.56 -30.31
C PRO A 393 -1.99 23.78 -30.82
N TYR A 394 -3.26 23.61 -31.21
CA TYR A 394 -4.20 24.71 -31.54
C TYR A 394 -3.87 25.53 -32.77
N SER A 395 -3.53 24.90 -33.91
CA SER A 395 -3.45 25.63 -35.16
C SER A 395 -4.75 26.34 -35.53
N MET A 396 -5.91 25.76 -35.14
CA MET A 396 -7.23 26.41 -35.20
C MET A 396 -7.97 26.15 -33.89
N LYS A 397 -8.08 27.15 -33.00
CA LYS A 397 -8.77 27.07 -31.70
C LYS A 397 -10.20 26.51 -31.78
N SER A 398 -10.89 26.69 -32.88
CA SER A 398 -12.27 26.24 -33.09
C SER A 398 -12.39 24.75 -33.44
N THR A 399 -11.31 24.11 -33.90
CA THR A 399 -11.31 22.73 -34.38
C THR A 399 -10.47 21.79 -33.47
N HIS A 400 -9.70 22.32 -32.51
CA HIS A 400 -8.75 21.59 -31.67
C HIS A 400 -7.71 20.75 -32.47
N GLN A 401 -7.46 21.08 -33.72
CA GLN A 401 -6.53 20.37 -34.58
C GLN A 401 -5.08 20.75 -34.27
N ILE A 402 -4.19 19.77 -34.43
CA ILE A 402 -2.75 19.96 -34.30
C ILE A 402 -2.20 20.37 -35.68
N TRP A 403 -1.39 21.43 -35.69
CA TRP A 403 -0.71 21.88 -36.90
C TRP A 403 0.48 20.98 -37.25
N GLY A 404 0.68 20.72 -38.52
CA GLY A 404 1.84 19.95 -39.03
C GLY A 404 1.61 18.43 -39.10
N THR A 405 0.37 17.96 -38.93
CA THR A 405 0.05 16.52 -38.92
C THR A 405 -0.44 15.98 -40.24
N ASP A 406 -0.27 16.72 -41.36
CA ASP A 406 -0.88 16.38 -42.68
C ASP A 406 -0.49 14.99 -43.20
N SER A 407 0.71 14.51 -42.87
CA SER A 407 1.17 13.16 -43.24
C SER A 407 0.55 12.04 -42.39
N TRP A 408 -0.08 12.38 -41.25
CA TRP A 408 -0.73 11.46 -40.31
C TRP A 408 -2.25 11.52 -40.34
N GLY A 409 -2.79 12.39 -41.20
CA GLY A 409 -4.18 12.83 -41.15
C GLY A 409 -4.39 13.90 -40.06
N ILE A 410 -5.64 14.26 -39.85
CA ILE A 410 -5.99 15.30 -38.88
C ILE A 410 -5.91 14.72 -37.49
N LEU A 411 -4.92 15.15 -36.69
CA LEU A 411 -4.83 14.87 -35.25
C LEU A 411 -5.39 16.03 -34.45
N PHE A 412 -5.92 15.70 -33.30
CA PHE A 412 -6.51 16.65 -32.37
C PHE A 412 -5.69 16.76 -31.09
N ASP A 413 -5.80 17.88 -30.39
CA ASP A 413 -5.19 18.05 -29.05
C ASP A 413 -5.62 16.91 -28.13
N PRO A 414 -4.68 16.17 -27.51
CA PRO A 414 -5.02 15.07 -26.61
C PRO A 414 -5.89 15.47 -25.42
N ASN A 415 -5.82 16.73 -24.97
CA ASN A 415 -6.70 17.23 -23.91
C ASN A 415 -8.16 17.35 -24.37
N TYR A 416 -8.38 17.66 -25.65
CA TYR A 416 -9.72 17.64 -26.24
C TYR A 416 -10.34 16.23 -26.21
N TYR A 417 -9.54 15.19 -26.42
CA TYR A 417 -10.05 13.82 -26.34
C TYR A 417 -10.61 13.46 -24.97
N VAL A 418 -10.03 14.03 -23.90
CA VAL A 418 -10.52 13.79 -22.53
C VAL A 418 -11.91 14.39 -22.32
N ASP A 419 -12.16 15.60 -22.85
CA ASP A 419 -13.48 16.24 -22.80
C ASP A 419 -14.49 15.53 -23.69
N ALA A 420 -14.06 15.05 -24.86
CA ALA A 420 -14.92 14.36 -25.83
C ALA A 420 -15.16 12.87 -25.49
N ALA A 421 -14.35 12.29 -24.60
CA ALA A 421 -14.50 10.92 -24.14
C ALA A 421 -14.44 10.79 -22.60
N PRO A 422 -15.32 11.50 -21.86
CA PRO A 422 -15.30 11.51 -20.41
C PRO A 422 -15.57 10.13 -19.81
N SER A 423 -14.80 9.77 -18.78
CA SER A 423 -15.01 8.58 -17.98
C SER A 423 -15.05 8.95 -16.51
N LYS A 424 -16.14 8.58 -15.84
CA LYS A 424 -16.37 8.82 -14.41
C LYS A 424 -16.63 7.51 -13.69
N VAL A 425 -16.00 7.36 -12.54
CA VAL A 425 -16.15 6.20 -11.66
C VAL A 425 -16.64 6.68 -10.30
N GLU A 426 -17.84 6.27 -9.92
CA GLU A 426 -18.43 6.53 -8.61
C GLU A 426 -18.27 5.27 -7.75
N ASN A 427 -17.61 5.37 -6.58
CA ASN A 427 -17.43 4.26 -5.67
C ASN A 427 -18.14 4.55 -4.35
N LEU A 428 -18.81 3.55 -3.83
CA LEU A 428 -19.31 3.48 -2.46
C LEU A 428 -18.65 2.27 -1.78
N VAL A 429 -17.91 2.50 -0.69
CA VAL A 429 -17.30 1.44 0.10
C VAL A 429 -17.84 1.52 1.51
N TYR A 430 -18.38 0.42 2.00
CA TYR A 430 -18.83 0.27 3.38
C TYR A 430 -18.03 -0.82 4.08
N ASN A 431 -17.54 -0.52 5.28
CA ASN A 431 -16.94 -1.51 6.19
C ASN A 431 -17.52 -1.30 7.59
N GLY A 432 -18.18 -2.30 8.13
CA GLY A 432 -18.81 -2.20 9.42
C GLY A 432 -18.72 -3.46 10.24
N THR A 433 -18.60 -3.30 11.56
CA THR A 433 -18.69 -4.37 12.55
C THR A 433 -19.73 -4.03 13.62
N ALA A 434 -20.40 -5.05 14.11
CA ALA A 434 -21.15 -4.99 15.35
C ALA A 434 -20.76 -6.20 16.19
N PHE A 435 -20.55 -6.03 17.50
CA PHE A 435 -20.24 -7.15 18.37
C PHE A 435 -20.96 -7.07 19.71
N ALA A 436 -21.20 -8.23 20.29
CA ALA A 436 -21.61 -8.42 21.66
C ALA A 436 -20.57 -9.29 22.39
N GLU A 437 -20.21 -8.88 23.57
CA GLU A 437 -19.22 -9.57 24.41
C GLU A 437 -19.81 -9.78 25.79
N ILE A 438 -19.77 -11.02 26.26
CA ILE A 438 -20.32 -11.46 27.54
C ILE A 438 -19.18 -12.06 28.37
N THR A 439 -19.05 -11.62 29.62
CA THR A 439 -18.09 -12.15 30.60
C THR A 439 -18.87 -12.80 31.76
N PRO A 440 -19.35 -14.04 31.58
CA PRO A 440 -20.27 -14.67 32.53
C PRO A 440 -19.60 -15.05 33.85
N VAL A 441 -18.30 -15.38 33.78
CA VAL A 441 -17.46 -15.69 34.94
C VAL A 441 -16.07 -15.07 34.73
N LYS A 442 -15.35 -14.83 35.82
CA LYS A 442 -13.99 -14.26 35.76
C LYS A 442 -13.09 -15.10 34.84
N GLY A 443 -12.48 -14.43 33.88
CA GLY A 443 -11.56 -15.04 32.91
C GLY A 443 -12.22 -15.60 31.64
N LEU A 444 -13.54 -15.88 31.60
CA LEU A 444 -14.24 -16.36 30.41
C LEU A 444 -14.89 -15.18 29.67
N THR A 445 -14.55 -15.00 28.41
CA THR A 445 -15.14 -14.02 27.52
C THR A 445 -15.73 -14.72 26.30
N LEU A 446 -17.03 -14.55 26.09
CA LEU A 446 -17.76 -15.01 24.92
C LEU A 446 -18.03 -13.79 24.03
N ARG A 447 -17.65 -13.85 22.77
CA ARG A 447 -17.84 -12.75 21.82
C ARG A 447 -18.44 -13.24 20.52
N SER A 448 -19.50 -12.57 20.07
CA SER A 448 -20.07 -12.72 18.74
C SER A 448 -19.91 -11.41 17.98
N GLN A 449 -19.34 -11.47 16.78
CA GLN A 449 -19.10 -10.33 15.91
C GLN A 449 -19.67 -10.58 14.52
N LEU A 450 -20.45 -9.62 14.04
CA LEU A 450 -20.94 -9.55 12.66
C LEU A 450 -20.16 -8.46 11.92
N GLY A 451 -19.59 -8.80 10.78
CA GLY A 451 -18.88 -7.90 9.88
C GLY A 451 -19.57 -7.83 8.52
N LEU A 452 -19.60 -6.64 7.93
CA LEU A 452 -20.02 -6.43 6.54
C LEU A 452 -18.98 -5.57 5.83
N TYR A 453 -18.49 -6.06 4.71
CA TYR A 453 -17.71 -5.30 3.75
C TYR A 453 -18.47 -5.26 2.42
N ALA A 454 -18.73 -4.08 1.86
CA ALA A 454 -19.47 -3.93 0.62
C ALA A 454 -18.86 -2.83 -0.26
N ILE A 455 -18.88 -3.07 -1.56
CA ILE A 455 -18.44 -2.14 -2.60
C ILE A 455 -19.55 -2.01 -3.62
N GLY A 456 -19.91 -0.77 -3.95
CA GLY A 456 -20.70 -0.40 -5.12
C GLY A 456 -19.85 0.47 -6.04
N ASN A 457 -19.66 0.06 -7.27
CA ASN A 457 -18.92 0.82 -8.27
C ASN A 457 -19.84 1.09 -9.46
N ARG A 458 -19.85 2.32 -9.97
CA ARG A 458 -20.57 2.72 -11.18
C ARG A 458 -19.62 3.45 -12.11
N VAL A 459 -19.48 2.92 -13.33
CA VAL A 459 -18.68 3.55 -14.38
C VAL A 459 -19.63 4.15 -15.42
N LYS A 460 -19.36 5.39 -15.78
CA LYS A 460 -20.03 6.13 -16.86
C LYS A 460 -18.99 6.58 -17.86
N SER A 461 -18.92 5.91 -19.01
CA SER A 461 -18.05 6.27 -20.12
C SER A 461 -18.87 6.70 -21.30
N VAL A 462 -18.41 7.72 -22.01
CA VAL A 462 -19.04 8.26 -23.22
C VAL A 462 -17.96 8.53 -24.25
N ILE A 463 -18.26 8.33 -25.51
CA ILE A 463 -17.55 8.91 -26.64
C ILE A 463 -18.55 9.82 -27.35
N MET A 464 -18.28 11.11 -27.38
CA MET A 464 -19.17 12.09 -27.97
C MET A 464 -19.23 11.95 -29.49
N PRO A 465 -20.40 12.15 -30.14
CA PRO A 465 -20.53 12.11 -31.58
C PRO A 465 -19.58 13.04 -32.32
N SER A 466 -19.36 14.25 -31.83
CA SER A 466 -18.44 15.22 -32.45
C SER A 466 -17.03 14.66 -32.57
N TYR A 467 -16.54 13.96 -31.52
CA TYR A 467 -15.24 13.29 -31.54
C TYR A 467 -15.25 12.08 -32.49
N ALA A 468 -16.26 11.21 -32.39
CA ALA A 468 -16.35 10.01 -33.23
C ALA A 468 -16.34 10.34 -34.73
N GLN A 469 -17.03 11.40 -35.13
CA GLN A 469 -17.04 11.88 -36.52
C GLN A 469 -15.66 12.37 -36.99
N LEU A 470 -14.94 13.07 -36.12
CA LEU A 470 -13.59 13.58 -36.40
C LEU A 470 -12.53 12.47 -36.42
N ALA A 471 -12.68 11.46 -35.55
CA ALA A 471 -11.72 10.39 -35.38
C ALA A 471 -11.84 9.21 -36.38
N GLY A 472 -12.66 9.30 -37.38
CA GLY A 472 -12.77 8.24 -38.41
C GLY A 472 -14.19 7.98 -38.94
N GLY A 473 -15.13 8.92 -38.78
CA GLY A 473 -16.50 8.84 -39.27
C GLY A 473 -17.44 7.91 -38.50
N GLY A 474 -17.09 7.58 -37.28
CA GLY A 474 -17.93 6.78 -36.37
C GLY A 474 -19.07 7.60 -35.75
N THR A 475 -19.94 6.93 -35.04
CA THR A 475 -21.00 7.53 -34.23
C THR A 475 -20.57 7.48 -32.75
N GLY A 476 -21.06 8.41 -31.90
CA GLY A 476 -20.78 8.40 -30.46
C GLY A 476 -21.29 7.15 -29.80
N SER A 477 -20.74 6.84 -28.60
CA SER A 477 -21.15 5.70 -27.81
C SER A 477 -21.31 6.06 -26.32
N ALA A 478 -22.18 5.33 -25.63
CA ALA A 478 -22.35 5.40 -24.20
C ALA A 478 -22.23 4.02 -23.56
N GLU A 479 -21.39 3.90 -22.53
CA GLU A 479 -21.20 2.68 -21.75
C GLU A 479 -21.55 2.93 -20.27
N ARG A 480 -22.21 1.97 -19.68
CA ARG A 480 -22.54 1.96 -18.24
C ARG A 480 -22.17 0.61 -17.65
N GLN A 481 -21.38 0.64 -16.58
CA GLN A 481 -21.04 -0.53 -15.80
C GLN A 481 -21.48 -0.32 -14.35
N SER A 482 -22.05 -1.33 -13.75
CA SER A 482 -22.36 -1.37 -12.33
C SER A 482 -21.79 -2.64 -11.72
N VAL A 483 -20.95 -2.49 -10.69
CA VAL A 483 -20.39 -3.60 -9.92
C VAL A 483 -20.89 -3.49 -8.50
N GLN A 484 -21.40 -4.59 -7.95
CA GLN A 484 -21.76 -4.71 -6.55
C GLN A 484 -21.06 -5.93 -5.95
N SER A 485 -20.33 -5.73 -4.87
CA SER A 485 -19.65 -6.80 -4.15
C SER A 485 -19.94 -6.68 -2.67
N SER A 486 -20.24 -7.78 -2.02
CA SER A 486 -20.46 -7.80 -0.58
C SER A 486 -19.89 -9.05 0.07
N SER A 487 -19.42 -8.93 1.30
CA SER A 487 -18.91 -10.02 2.11
C SER A 487 -19.42 -9.89 3.55
N TRP A 488 -20.21 -10.84 4.00
CA TRP A 488 -20.67 -10.99 5.36
C TRP A 488 -19.76 -11.94 6.11
N THR A 489 -19.34 -11.54 7.30
CA THR A 489 -18.51 -12.38 8.19
C THR A 489 -19.18 -12.46 9.56
N ILE A 490 -19.43 -13.66 10.03
CA ILE A 490 -19.85 -13.91 11.42
C ILE A 490 -18.74 -14.66 12.13
N THR A 491 -18.31 -14.16 13.29
CA THR A 491 -17.26 -14.76 14.09
C THR A 491 -17.73 -14.92 15.54
N ASN A 492 -17.71 -16.14 16.04
CA ASN A 492 -18.05 -16.47 17.42
C ASN A 492 -16.80 -17.03 18.10
N THR A 493 -16.45 -16.47 19.26
CA THR A 493 -15.25 -16.88 20.02
C THR A 493 -15.58 -17.07 21.50
N ALA A 494 -14.89 -18.01 22.13
CA ALA A 494 -14.82 -18.18 23.56
C ALA A 494 -13.35 -18.16 23.99
N GLU A 495 -12.99 -17.18 24.82
CA GLU A 495 -11.63 -17.02 25.36
C GLU A 495 -11.69 -17.26 26.87
N TYR A 496 -10.81 -18.13 27.39
CA TYR A 496 -10.66 -18.40 28.80
C TYR A 496 -9.23 -18.14 29.27
N LYS A 497 -9.07 -17.15 30.15
CA LYS A 497 -7.81 -16.78 30.80
C LYS A 497 -7.81 -17.28 32.23
N PHE A 498 -6.84 -18.10 32.56
CA PHE A 498 -6.71 -18.62 33.93
C PHE A 498 -5.23 -18.81 34.32
N ASN A 499 -4.99 -18.75 35.62
CA ASN A 499 -3.69 -19.01 36.20
C ASN A 499 -3.80 -20.26 37.06
N VAL A 500 -2.90 -21.22 36.87
CA VAL A 500 -2.81 -22.39 37.75
C VAL A 500 -2.12 -21.99 39.06
N ASN A 501 -1.15 -21.07 38.99
CA ASN A 501 -0.50 -20.40 40.07
C ASN A 501 0.14 -19.10 39.53
N ASP A 502 0.85 -18.38 40.41
CA ASP A 502 1.49 -17.09 40.06
C ASP A 502 2.54 -17.19 38.94
N ASN A 503 2.99 -18.40 38.61
CA ASN A 503 4.01 -18.63 37.59
C ASN A 503 3.47 -19.19 36.26
N ASN A 504 2.26 -19.72 36.27
CA ASN A 504 1.70 -20.45 35.10
C ASN A 504 0.39 -19.79 34.62
N HIS A 505 0.47 -19.11 33.50
CA HIS A 505 -0.67 -18.41 32.89
C HIS A 505 -1.07 -19.05 31.59
N PHE A 506 -2.35 -19.27 31.39
CA PHE A 506 -2.94 -19.88 30.21
C PHE A 506 -4.00 -18.96 29.61
N THR A 507 -4.01 -18.90 28.29
CA THR A 507 -5.12 -18.34 27.51
C THR A 507 -5.54 -19.37 26.47
N LEU A 508 -6.78 -19.83 26.54
CA LEU A 508 -7.39 -20.74 25.58
C LEU A 508 -8.42 -19.98 24.78
N LEU A 509 -8.38 -20.08 23.47
CA LEU A 509 -9.34 -19.49 22.56
C LEU A 509 -9.88 -20.60 21.65
N VAL A 510 -11.20 -20.69 21.51
CA VAL A 510 -11.89 -21.47 20.49
C VAL A 510 -12.84 -20.58 19.73
N GLY A 511 -13.03 -20.86 18.45
CA GLY A 511 -13.90 -20.04 17.63
C GLY A 511 -14.41 -20.72 16.38
N GLN A 512 -15.46 -20.12 15.85
CA GLN A 512 -16.08 -20.45 14.57
C GLN A 512 -16.21 -19.18 13.75
N GLU A 513 -15.93 -19.26 12.44
CA GLU A 513 -16.10 -18.18 11.49
C GLU A 513 -16.86 -18.67 10.25
N GLY A 514 -17.87 -17.91 9.85
CA GLY A 514 -18.58 -18.09 8.58
C GLY A 514 -18.44 -16.86 7.71
N ILE A 515 -18.18 -17.04 6.42
CA ILE A 515 -18.11 -15.96 5.43
C ILE A 515 -18.99 -16.31 4.26
N LYS A 516 -19.76 -15.32 3.79
CA LYS A 516 -20.54 -15.41 2.56
C LYS A 516 -20.27 -14.16 1.74
N ALA A 517 -19.78 -14.36 0.52
CA ALA A 517 -19.48 -13.28 -0.40
C ALA A 517 -20.25 -13.44 -1.71
N SER A 518 -20.65 -12.30 -2.28
CA SER A 518 -21.31 -12.19 -3.58
C SER A 518 -20.67 -11.07 -4.40
N TYR A 519 -20.71 -11.25 -5.69
CA TYR A 519 -20.27 -10.29 -6.70
C TYR A 519 -21.28 -10.32 -7.84
N ASP A 520 -21.73 -9.15 -8.26
CA ASP A 520 -22.63 -8.93 -9.37
C ASP A 520 -22.10 -7.78 -10.22
N GLU A 521 -21.96 -7.99 -11.50
CA GLU A 521 -21.51 -7.00 -12.48
C GLU A 521 -22.45 -6.98 -13.68
N PHE A 522 -22.79 -5.80 -14.10
CA PHE A 522 -23.60 -5.55 -15.29
C PHE A 522 -22.93 -4.46 -16.11
N THR A 523 -22.77 -4.69 -17.43
CA THR A 523 -22.26 -3.71 -18.39
C THR A 523 -23.21 -3.63 -19.57
N ALA A 524 -23.54 -2.41 -20.01
CA ALA A 524 -24.29 -2.15 -21.22
C ALA A 524 -23.64 -1.01 -22.03
N GLN A 525 -23.62 -1.16 -23.33
CA GLN A 525 -23.14 -0.17 -24.30
C GLN A 525 -24.17 0.04 -25.41
N ALA A 526 -24.36 1.28 -25.78
CA ALA A 526 -25.11 1.66 -26.97
C ALA A 526 -24.28 2.62 -27.82
N ASP A 527 -24.24 2.36 -29.11
CA ASP A 527 -23.61 3.18 -30.13
C ASP A 527 -24.67 3.99 -30.87
N GLY A 528 -24.25 4.92 -31.73
CA GLY A 528 -25.17 5.72 -32.53
C GLY A 528 -25.75 6.92 -31.78
N LEU A 529 -24.98 7.52 -30.86
CA LEU A 529 -25.30 8.82 -30.28
C LEU A 529 -25.19 9.88 -31.40
N LEU A 530 -26.15 10.81 -31.47
CA LEU A 530 -26.22 11.83 -32.49
C LEU A 530 -25.93 13.25 -31.98
N ASP A 531 -25.95 13.47 -30.66
CA ASP A 531 -25.80 14.79 -30.06
C ASP A 531 -24.97 14.65 -28.79
N ASP A 532 -23.92 15.48 -28.63
CA ASP A 532 -22.99 15.47 -27.48
C ASP A 532 -23.70 15.72 -26.13
N ARG A 533 -24.90 16.34 -26.14
CA ARG A 533 -25.70 16.60 -24.92
C ARG A 533 -26.52 15.38 -24.51
N LEU A 534 -26.73 14.41 -25.38
CA LEU A 534 -27.56 13.22 -25.16
C LEU A 534 -26.65 12.00 -24.90
N THR A 535 -26.13 11.86 -23.69
CA THR A 535 -25.14 10.84 -23.31
C THR A 535 -25.72 9.63 -22.58
N ASN A 536 -27.04 9.48 -22.56
CA ASN A 536 -27.72 8.33 -21.96
C ASN A 536 -27.68 7.11 -22.90
N LEU A 537 -27.67 5.88 -22.35
CA LEU A 537 -27.77 4.65 -23.14
C LEU A 537 -28.96 4.66 -24.12
N SER A 538 -30.12 5.19 -23.66
CA SER A 538 -31.34 5.27 -24.45
C SER A 538 -31.28 6.25 -25.64
N ALA A 539 -30.25 7.09 -25.72
CA ALA A 539 -30.00 7.97 -26.86
C ALA A 539 -29.20 7.30 -27.97
N GLY A 540 -28.57 6.17 -27.69
CA GLY A 540 -27.91 5.35 -28.72
C GLY A 540 -28.94 4.58 -29.55
N THR A 541 -28.72 4.56 -30.86
CA THR A 541 -29.65 3.91 -31.81
C THR A 541 -29.32 2.43 -32.01
N VAL A 542 -28.09 2.00 -31.65
CA VAL A 542 -27.60 0.64 -31.86
C VAL A 542 -27.16 0.05 -30.53
N PRO A 543 -27.84 -0.98 -29.98
CA PRO A 543 -27.31 -1.76 -28.85
C PRO A 543 -26.00 -2.45 -29.28
N ALA A 544 -24.89 -2.13 -28.59
CA ALA A 544 -23.56 -2.62 -28.96
C ALA A 544 -23.10 -3.78 -28.11
N ALA A 545 -23.33 -3.73 -26.80
CA ALA A 545 -22.99 -4.78 -25.85
C ALA A 545 -23.93 -4.83 -24.66
N ALA A 546 -24.18 -6.03 -24.18
CA ALA A 546 -24.78 -6.29 -22.87
C ALA A 546 -24.08 -7.51 -22.26
N SER A 547 -23.56 -7.37 -21.06
CA SER A 547 -22.90 -8.47 -20.33
C SER A 547 -23.26 -8.45 -18.86
N GLU A 548 -23.37 -9.62 -18.29
CA GLU A 548 -23.60 -9.82 -16.86
C GLU A 548 -22.66 -10.91 -16.35
N SER A 549 -22.09 -10.69 -15.18
CA SER A 549 -21.25 -11.67 -14.48
C SER A 549 -21.62 -11.69 -13.00
N ASN A 550 -21.86 -12.85 -12.47
CA ASN A 550 -22.13 -13.01 -11.05
C ASN A 550 -21.43 -14.26 -10.49
N TYR A 551 -20.98 -14.15 -9.23
CA TYR A 551 -20.46 -15.30 -8.51
C TYR A 551 -20.65 -15.16 -7.00
N LYS A 552 -20.63 -16.32 -6.33
CA LYS A 552 -20.73 -16.42 -4.87
C LYS A 552 -19.72 -17.42 -4.36
N TYR A 553 -19.21 -17.17 -3.15
CA TYR A 553 -18.40 -18.15 -2.45
C TYR A 553 -18.63 -18.08 -0.95
N GLU A 554 -18.35 -19.17 -0.26
CA GLU A 554 -18.54 -19.31 1.17
C GLU A 554 -17.34 -19.98 1.82
N TYR A 555 -17.09 -19.61 3.10
CA TYR A 555 -16.15 -20.28 3.99
C TYR A 555 -16.82 -20.64 5.29
N LEU A 556 -16.45 -21.81 5.84
CA LEU A 556 -16.78 -22.21 7.19
C LEU A 556 -15.53 -22.74 7.89
N SER A 557 -15.18 -22.12 8.98
CA SER A 557 -13.95 -22.36 9.70
C SER A 557 -14.18 -22.60 11.18
N PHE A 558 -13.39 -23.52 11.77
CA PHE A 558 -13.29 -23.75 13.21
C PHE A 558 -11.82 -23.63 13.60
N PHE A 559 -11.55 -22.98 14.72
CA PHE A 559 -10.18 -22.76 15.16
C PHE A 559 -10.04 -22.81 16.67
N GLY A 560 -8.83 -23.16 17.11
CA GLY A 560 -8.44 -23.15 18.51
C GLY A 560 -7.01 -22.65 18.66
N ARG A 561 -6.76 -21.94 19.76
CA ARG A 561 -5.45 -21.43 20.13
C ARG A 561 -5.22 -21.62 21.63
N ALA A 562 -4.04 -22.09 21.99
CA ALA A 562 -3.56 -22.15 23.35
C ALA A 562 -2.29 -21.29 23.46
N ASP A 563 -2.27 -20.38 24.40
CA ASP A 563 -1.09 -19.61 24.78
C ASP A 563 -0.71 -19.95 26.20
N TYR A 564 0.58 -20.14 26.43
CA TYR A 564 1.18 -20.46 27.72
C TYR A 564 2.31 -19.51 28.04
N ASP A 565 2.35 -19.05 29.25
CA ASP A 565 3.40 -18.19 29.82
C ASP A 565 3.86 -18.80 31.14
N PHE A 566 5.17 -19.08 31.24
CA PHE A 566 5.81 -19.53 32.45
C PHE A 566 6.74 -18.44 33.03
N LYS A 567 6.35 -17.86 34.17
CA LYS A 567 7.12 -16.84 34.92
C LYS A 567 7.44 -15.59 34.08
N GLN A 568 6.64 -15.31 33.01
CA GLN A 568 6.95 -14.25 32.06
C GLN A 568 8.36 -14.37 31.40
N LYS A 569 8.91 -15.58 31.34
CA LYS A 569 10.21 -15.92 30.78
C LYS A 569 10.08 -16.75 29.53
N TYR A 570 9.26 -17.79 29.61
CA TYR A 570 9.09 -18.77 28.55
C TYR A 570 7.65 -18.68 28.08
N TYR A 571 7.48 -18.41 26.79
CA TYR A 571 6.18 -18.31 26.16
C TYR A 571 6.05 -19.39 25.10
N ALA A 572 4.91 -19.99 25.01
CA ALA A 572 4.57 -20.92 23.94
C ALA A 572 3.17 -20.64 23.41
N ASN A 573 2.96 -20.89 22.13
CA ASN A 573 1.63 -20.90 21.54
C ASN A 573 1.45 -22.08 20.62
N PHE A 574 0.21 -22.53 20.52
CA PHE A 574 -0.22 -23.54 19.55
C PHE A 574 -1.57 -23.11 18.97
N THR A 575 -1.70 -23.21 17.63
CA THR A 575 -2.93 -22.89 16.92
C THR A 575 -3.27 -24.03 15.98
N VAL A 576 -4.54 -24.39 15.93
CA VAL A 576 -5.12 -25.32 14.96
C VAL A 576 -6.34 -24.66 14.32
N ARG A 577 -6.50 -24.85 13.01
CA ARG A 577 -7.65 -24.33 12.27
C ARG A 577 -8.05 -25.29 11.15
N SER A 578 -9.36 -25.46 11.00
CA SER A 578 -9.97 -26.24 9.92
C SER A 578 -10.84 -25.31 9.08
N ASP A 579 -10.49 -25.13 7.81
CA ASP A 579 -11.22 -24.30 6.86
C ASP A 579 -11.89 -25.15 5.79
N ALA A 580 -13.13 -24.82 5.45
CA ALA A 580 -13.82 -25.31 4.27
C ALA A 580 -14.17 -24.15 3.35
N SER A 581 -13.97 -24.32 2.02
CA SER A 581 -14.31 -23.31 1.01
C SER A 581 -15.07 -23.93 -0.15
N SER A 582 -16.11 -23.23 -0.62
CA SER A 582 -16.90 -23.62 -1.80
C SER A 582 -16.13 -23.50 -3.12
N ARG A 583 -14.93 -22.89 -3.13
CA ARG A 583 -14.08 -22.75 -4.32
C ARG A 583 -13.42 -24.05 -4.77
N PHE A 584 -13.38 -25.05 -3.88
CA PHE A 584 -12.71 -26.34 -4.11
C PHE A 584 -13.69 -27.49 -4.30
N GLY A 585 -13.23 -28.51 -4.98
CA GLY A 585 -13.97 -29.73 -5.19
C GLY A 585 -14.38 -30.45 -3.90
N LYS A 586 -15.40 -31.27 -3.93
CA LYS A 586 -16.03 -31.91 -2.75
C LYS A 586 -15.00 -32.64 -1.88
N SER A 587 -14.05 -33.36 -2.51
CA SER A 587 -13.02 -34.18 -1.82
C SER A 587 -11.99 -33.30 -1.09
N ASN A 588 -11.66 -32.12 -1.63
CA ASN A 588 -10.60 -31.24 -1.13
C ASN A 588 -11.13 -29.92 -0.54
N ARG A 589 -12.45 -29.87 -0.29
CA ARG A 589 -13.11 -28.64 0.21
C ARG A 589 -12.59 -28.19 1.57
N ARG A 590 -12.14 -29.12 2.42
CA ARG A 590 -11.68 -28.86 3.79
C ARG A 590 -10.18 -29.11 3.92
N ALA A 591 -9.50 -28.16 4.57
CA ALA A 591 -8.08 -28.26 4.92
C ALA A 591 -7.84 -27.97 6.40
N MET A 592 -6.77 -28.57 6.94
CA MET A 592 -6.30 -28.33 8.31
C MET A 592 -4.98 -27.59 8.29
N PHE A 593 -4.88 -26.59 9.14
CA PHE A 593 -3.68 -25.76 9.35
C PHE A 593 -3.31 -25.79 10.82
N TYR A 594 -2.02 -25.78 11.10
CA TYR A 594 -1.49 -25.81 12.45
C TYR A 594 -0.22 -24.99 12.54
N SER A 595 0.02 -24.39 13.72
CA SER A 595 1.27 -23.72 14.02
C SER A 595 1.63 -23.83 15.48
N GLY A 596 2.93 -23.76 15.76
CA GLY A 596 3.47 -23.68 17.08
C GLY A 596 4.63 -22.70 17.12
N GLY A 597 4.81 -22.05 18.25
CA GLY A 597 5.91 -21.11 18.44
C GLY A 597 6.32 -21.05 19.90
N VAL A 598 7.59 -20.71 20.12
CA VAL A 598 8.20 -20.51 21.43
C VAL A 598 8.97 -19.20 21.47
N MET A 599 9.02 -18.58 22.64
CA MET A 599 9.82 -17.39 22.89
C MET A 599 10.45 -17.49 24.28
N TRP A 600 11.71 -17.13 24.36
CA TRP A 600 12.47 -17.03 25.59
C TRP A 600 12.87 -15.58 25.83
N ASP A 601 12.35 -14.99 26.92
CA ASP A 601 12.81 -13.69 27.44
C ASP A 601 13.99 -13.91 28.35
N MET A 602 15.19 -13.79 27.79
CA MET A 602 16.44 -14.06 28.50
C MET A 602 16.72 -13.05 29.59
N MET A 603 16.21 -11.82 29.50
CA MET A 603 16.46 -10.79 30.51
C MET A 603 15.81 -11.14 31.86
N GLN A 604 14.82 -12.04 31.88
CA GLN A 604 14.20 -12.53 33.12
C GLN A 604 15.06 -13.60 33.84
N GLU A 605 16.18 -14.01 33.26
CA GLU A 605 17.09 -14.99 33.87
C GLU A 605 18.07 -14.36 34.86
N ALA A 606 18.36 -15.12 35.93
CA ALA A 606 19.27 -14.63 36.98
C ALA A 606 20.69 -14.34 36.46
N PHE A 607 21.17 -15.13 35.50
CA PHE A 607 22.51 -14.96 34.91
C PHE A 607 22.62 -13.71 34.01
N MET A 608 21.48 -13.14 33.54
CA MET A 608 21.46 -11.94 32.75
C MET A 608 21.44 -10.64 33.55
N ARG A 609 21.21 -10.71 34.88
CA ARG A 609 21.21 -9.52 35.76
C ARG A 609 22.44 -8.62 35.62
N PRO A 610 23.68 -9.14 35.51
CA PRO A 610 24.85 -8.27 35.32
C PRO A 610 24.81 -7.50 33.98
N ALA A 611 24.15 -8.03 32.94
CA ALA A 611 24.05 -7.39 31.63
C ALA A 611 22.93 -6.33 31.58
N SER A 612 22.01 -6.26 32.56
CA SER A 612 20.84 -5.38 32.56
C SER A 612 21.17 -3.88 32.53
N THR A 613 22.42 -3.49 32.80
CA THR A 613 22.89 -2.10 32.73
C THR A 613 23.06 -1.61 31.28
N TRP A 614 23.35 -2.52 30.34
CA TRP A 614 23.56 -2.18 28.93
C TRP A 614 22.64 -2.94 27.96
N LEU A 615 22.14 -4.11 28.34
CA LEU A 615 21.21 -4.92 27.57
C LEU A 615 19.86 -4.92 28.32
N THR A 616 18.89 -4.19 27.80
CA THR A 616 17.59 -3.96 28.44
C THR A 616 16.51 -4.93 27.96
N ASN A 617 16.68 -5.54 26.78
CA ASN A 617 15.80 -6.58 26.25
C ASN A 617 16.63 -7.60 25.47
N LEU A 618 16.34 -8.89 25.61
CA LEU A 618 16.89 -9.96 24.80
C LEU A 618 15.87 -11.10 24.70
N GLN A 619 15.27 -11.26 23.52
CA GLN A 619 14.26 -12.29 23.25
C GLN A 619 14.67 -13.14 22.07
N LEU A 620 14.62 -14.46 22.25
CA LEU A 620 14.76 -15.45 21.19
C LEU A 620 13.39 -16.03 20.84
N LYS A 621 13.07 -16.11 19.56
CA LYS A 621 11.78 -16.56 19.05
C LYS A 621 11.99 -17.63 17.99
N ALA A 622 11.16 -18.68 18.01
CA ALA A 622 11.13 -19.68 16.95
C ALA A 622 9.69 -20.10 16.70
N SER A 623 9.32 -20.23 15.46
CA SER A 623 7.98 -20.69 15.09
C SER A 623 8.01 -21.53 13.81
N VAL A 624 7.07 -22.48 13.72
CA VAL A 624 6.80 -23.29 12.55
C VAL A 624 5.29 -23.48 12.42
N GLY A 625 4.81 -23.48 11.19
CA GLY A 625 3.39 -23.75 10.95
C GLY A 625 3.03 -23.79 9.49
N SER A 626 1.77 -24.11 9.25
CA SER A 626 1.18 -24.15 7.93
C SER A 626 0.02 -23.17 7.81
N THR A 627 -0.08 -22.53 6.64
CA THR A 627 -1.21 -21.71 6.20
C THR A 627 -1.63 -22.15 4.81
N GLY A 628 -2.84 -21.78 4.40
CA GLY A 628 -3.36 -22.09 3.07
C GLY A 628 -3.53 -20.85 2.21
N ASN A 629 -3.57 -21.05 0.88
CA ASN A 629 -4.01 -20.04 -0.07
C ASN A 629 -5.24 -20.59 -0.82
N SER A 630 -6.31 -19.81 -0.80
CA SER A 630 -7.58 -20.12 -1.47
C SER A 630 -8.00 -19.03 -2.47
N SER A 631 -7.10 -18.11 -2.77
CA SER A 631 -7.35 -17.00 -3.69
C SER A 631 -7.22 -17.46 -5.15
N ILE A 632 -8.17 -18.29 -5.56
CA ILE A 632 -8.33 -18.81 -6.93
C ILE A 632 -9.68 -18.36 -7.49
N GLY A 633 -9.87 -18.50 -8.80
CA GLY A 633 -11.14 -18.27 -9.46
C GLY A 633 -12.29 -19.07 -8.83
N ASN A 634 -13.49 -18.53 -8.85
CA ASN A 634 -14.67 -19.25 -8.41
C ASN A 634 -15.07 -20.29 -9.45
N TYR A 635 -15.64 -21.43 -9.00
CA TYR A 635 -16.11 -22.52 -9.86
C TYR A 635 -15.03 -23.22 -10.70
N THR A 636 -13.74 -22.96 -10.46
CA THR A 636 -12.60 -23.53 -11.21
C THR A 636 -12.55 -25.08 -11.13
N HIS A 637 -13.22 -25.69 -10.15
CA HIS A 637 -13.34 -27.13 -10.01
C HIS A 637 -14.50 -27.75 -10.81
N LEU A 638 -15.40 -26.93 -11.40
CA LEU A 638 -16.56 -27.38 -12.15
C LEU A 638 -16.28 -27.46 -13.65
N SER A 639 -17.08 -28.24 -14.37
CA SER A 639 -17.22 -28.11 -15.81
C SER A 639 -18.10 -26.91 -16.10
N LEU A 640 -17.63 -25.99 -16.96
CA LEU A 640 -18.39 -24.84 -17.39
C LEU A 640 -18.62 -24.88 -18.89
N SER A 641 -19.80 -24.50 -19.33
CA SER A 641 -20.12 -24.30 -20.74
C SER A 641 -20.30 -22.82 -21.07
N GLY A 642 -19.92 -22.43 -22.25
CA GLY A 642 -20.18 -21.11 -22.83
C GLY A 642 -21.09 -21.24 -24.04
N ASN A 643 -21.76 -20.14 -24.38
CA ASN A 643 -22.58 -20.03 -25.57
C ASN A 643 -21.86 -19.20 -26.64
N THR A 644 -22.04 -19.55 -27.88
CA THR A 644 -21.48 -18.87 -29.04
C THR A 644 -22.42 -19.00 -30.24
N GLN A 645 -22.04 -18.45 -31.37
CA GLN A 645 -22.68 -18.72 -32.66
C GLN A 645 -21.73 -19.48 -33.57
N TYR A 646 -22.23 -20.48 -34.25
CA TYR A 646 -21.50 -21.23 -35.25
C TYR A 646 -22.34 -21.27 -36.55
N GLY A 647 -21.83 -20.69 -37.63
CA GLY A 647 -22.58 -20.60 -38.87
C GLY A 647 -23.89 -19.80 -38.80
N GLY A 648 -24.01 -18.86 -37.81
CA GLY A 648 -25.22 -18.08 -37.58
C GLY A 648 -26.23 -18.73 -36.64
N GLU A 649 -26.02 -19.98 -36.24
CA GLU A 649 -26.85 -20.73 -35.28
C GLU A 649 -26.29 -20.68 -33.88
N GLN A 650 -27.16 -20.80 -32.86
CA GLN A 650 -26.75 -20.85 -31.45
C GLN A 650 -25.98 -22.15 -31.20
N ALA A 651 -24.84 -22.05 -30.60
CA ALA A 651 -23.98 -23.16 -30.22
C ALA A 651 -23.51 -23.06 -28.79
N SER A 652 -23.23 -24.20 -28.17
CA SER A 652 -22.64 -24.28 -26.83
C SER A 652 -21.30 -25.03 -26.90
N TYR A 653 -20.34 -24.61 -26.11
CA TYR A 653 -19.01 -25.20 -26.02
C TYR A 653 -18.58 -25.38 -24.57
N TYR A 654 -17.63 -26.29 -24.32
CA TYR A 654 -16.99 -26.40 -23.02
C TYR A 654 -16.03 -25.21 -22.83
N ALA A 655 -16.35 -24.35 -21.85
CA ALA A 655 -15.49 -23.23 -21.50
C ALA A 655 -14.40 -23.62 -20.49
N GLN A 656 -14.65 -24.70 -19.74
CA GLN A 656 -13.73 -25.21 -18.72
C GLN A 656 -13.96 -26.71 -18.44
N PHE A 657 -12.86 -27.46 -18.34
CA PHE A 657 -12.95 -28.87 -17.89
C PHE A 657 -13.08 -28.98 -16.37
N PRO A 658 -13.78 -29.98 -15.84
CA PRO A 658 -13.89 -30.21 -14.41
C PRO A 658 -12.55 -30.63 -13.81
N ASN A 659 -12.24 -30.13 -12.61
CA ASN A 659 -11.13 -30.63 -11.81
C ASN A 659 -11.61 -30.86 -10.36
N SER A 660 -12.16 -32.04 -10.11
CA SER A 660 -12.67 -32.46 -8.79
C SER A 660 -11.58 -32.50 -7.72
N ASP A 661 -10.32 -32.72 -8.15
CA ASP A 661 -9.15 -32.84 -7.28
C ASP A 661 -8.48 -31.52 -6.98
N LEU A 662 -9.02 -30.41 -7.52
CA LEU A 662 -8.50 -29.07 -7.23
C LEU A 662 -8.59 -28.78 -5.72
N GLY A 663 -7.45 -28.50 -5.12
CA GLY A 663 -7.31 -28.30 -3.69
C GLY A 663 -6.48 -27.08 -3.32
N TRP A 664 -6.21 -26.98 -2.03
CA TRP A 664 -5.53 -25.88 -1.40
C TRP A 664 -4.03 -25.85 -1.73
N GLU A 665 -3.49 -24.67 -2.02
CA GLU A 665 -2.05 -24.47 -1.84
C GLU A 665 -1.75 -24.46 -0.34
N LYS A 666 -0.67 -25.13 0.04
CA LYS A 666 -0.22 -25.20 1.43
C LYS A 666 1.16 -24.58 1.57
N GLN A 667 1.26 -23.57 2.40
CA GLN A 667 2.55 -22.97 2.75
C GLN A 667 2.99 -23.46 4.12
N ILE A 668 4.23 -23.93 4.18
CA ILE A 668 4.92 -24.29 5.44
C ILE A 668 5.98 -23.26 5.67
N GLN A 669 5.92 -22.61 6.81
CA GLN A 669 6.82 -21.51 7.15
C GLN A 669 7.54 -21.80 8.47
N THR A 670 8.86 -21.64 8.47
CA THR A 670 9.71 -21.64 9.66
C THR A 670 10.30 -20.26 9.85
N ASN A 671 10.28 -19.74 11.06
CA ASN A 671 10.84 -18.44 11.43
C ASN A 671 11.69 -18.57 12.68
N VAL A 672 12.85 -17.90 12.68
CA VAL A 672 13.71 -17.73 13.88
C VAL A 672 14.01 -16.25 14.01
N GLY A 673 13.76 -15.69 15.18
CA GLY A 673 13.89 -14.27 15.44
C GLY A 673 14.67 -13.96 16.71
N LEU A 674 15.31 -12.81 16.71
CA LEU A 674 16.04 -12.23 17.83
C LEU A 674 15.61 -10.77 17.96
N THR A 675 15.15 -10.38 19.16
CA THR A 675 14.93 -8.97 19.51
C THR A 675 15.89 -8.61 20.64
N ALA A 676 16.71 -7.58 20.44
CA ALA A 676 17.63 -7.07 21.46
C ALA A 676 17.51 -5.56 21.60
N SER A 677 17.56 -5.04 22.83
CA SER A 677 17.57 -3.60 23.09
C SER A 677 18.75 -3.24 23.99
N PHE A 678 19.52 -2.24 23.57
CA PHE A 678 20.74 -1.82 24.22
C PHE A 678 20.57 -0.42 24.82
N PHE A 679 20.96 -0.25 26.08
CA PHE A 679 20.92 1.01 26.83
C PHE A 679 19.54 1.69 26.86
N GLY A 680 18.44 0.95 26.58
CA GLY A 680 17.11 1.51 26.39
C GLY A 680 16.97 2.47 25.21
N LYS A 681 17.93 2.51 24.29
CA LYS A 681 18.00 3.45 23.16
C LYS A 681 18.05 2.79 21.80
N LEU A 682 18.76 1.68 21.65
CA LEU A 682 18.95 0.97 20.41
C LEU A 682 18.18 -0.35 20.47
N THR A 683 17.21 -0.53 19.59
CA THR A 683 16.47 -1.80 19.41
C THR A 683 16.84 -2.40 18.06
N LEU A 684 17.22 -3.67 18.09
CA LEU A 684 17.48 -4.52 16.92
C LEU A 684 16.43 -5.64 16.90
N ASP A 685 15.76 -5.82 15.78
CA ASP A 685 14.93 -6.98 15.50
C ASP A 685 15.48 -7.70 14.27
N PHE A 686 15.84 -8.95 14.41
CA PHE A 686 16.34 -9.80 13.35
C PHE A 686 15.45 -11.02 13.19
N ASN A 687 15.07 -11.34 11.95
CA ASN A 687 14.29 -12.53 11.61
C ASN A 687 14.90 -13.25 10.40
N TRP A 688 15.06 -14.55 10.52
CA TRP A 688 15.31 -15.45 9.41
C TRP A 688 14.06 -16.27 9.15
N TYR A 689 13.73 -16.48 7.88
CA TYR A 689 12.57 -17.29 7.49
C TYR A 689 12.85 -18.20 6.31
N ASN A 690 12.11 -19.31 6.28
CA ASN A 690 12.00 -20.22 5.14
C ASN A 690 10.53 -20.57 4.94
N ARG A 691 9.97 -20.22 3.77
CA ARG A 691 8.58 -20.42 3.38
C ARG A 691 8.52 -21.33 2.14
N LYS A 692 7.98 -22.52 2.29
CA LYS A 692 7.80 -23.48 1.20
C LYS A 692 6.32 -23.60 0.83
N THR A 693 5.97 -23.25 -0.41
CA THR A 693 4.65 -23.48 -1.00
C THR A 693 4.64 -24.86 -1.65
N LYS A 694 3.73 -25.73 -1.20
CA LYS A 694 3.47 -27.04 -1.76
C LYS A 694 2.11 -27.06 -2.43
N ASN A 695 1.92 -27.97 -3.39
CA ASN A 695 0.68 -28.08 -4.15
C ASN A 695 0.27 -26.74 -4.77
N MET A 696 1.27 -26.00 -5.26
CA MET A 696 1.07 -24.68 -5.86
C MET A 696 0.18 -24.82 -7.09
N LEU A 697 -0.76 -23.92 -7.21
CA LEU A 697 -1.68 -23.84 -8.35
C LEU A 697 -0.93 -23.28 -9.56
N MET A 698 -1.06 -23.99 -10.67
CA MET A 698 -0.50 -23.57 -11.96
C MET A 698 -1.51 -23.82 -13.08
N SER A 699 -1.56 -22.90 -14.02
CA SER A 699 -2.26 -23.09 -15.28
C SER A 699 -1.43 -24.03 -16.16
N MET A 700 -1.78 -25.32 -16.11
CA MET A 700 -1.04 -26.35 -16.84
C MET A 700 -1.50 -26.39 -18.28
N PRO A 701 -0.63 -26.16 -19.28
CA PRO A 701 -1.00 -26.24 -20.68
C PRO A 701 -1.46 -27.65 -21.07
N LEU A 702 -2.44 -27.69 -21.96
CA LEU A 702 -3.01 -28.94 -22.50
C LEU A 702 -2.71 -29.01 -23.99
N PRO A 703 -2.65 -30.25 -24.56
CA PRO A 703 -2.59 -30.42 -26.01
C PRO A 703 -3.82 -29.79 -26.69
N TYR A 704 -3.64 -29.04 -27.76
CA TYR A 704 -4.74 -28.40 -28.48
C TYR A 704 -5.83 -29.35 -28.97
N THR A 705 -5.50 -30.63 -29.16
CA THR A 705 -6.45 -31.72 -29.50
C THR A 705 -7.53 -31.93 -28.44
N THR A 706 -7.33 -31.42 -27.18
CA THR A 706 -8.35 -31.45 -26.11
C THR A 706 -9.44 -30.38 -26.29
N GLY A 707 -9.24 -29.42 -27.17
CA GLY A 707 -10.12 -28.24 -27.34
C GLY A 707 -9.93 -27.17 -26.28
N MET A 708 -8.93 -27.31 -25.39
CA MET A 708 -8.61 -26.39 -24.32
C MET A 708 -7.13 -26.04 -24.33
N SER A 709 -6.79 -24.78 -24.03
CA SER A 709 -5.39 -24.34 -23.95
C SER A 709 -4.70 -24.72 -22.64
N ALA A 710 -5.42 -24.71 -21.54
CA ALA A 710 -4.85 -25.01 -20.21
C ALA A 710 -5.91 -25.44 -19.19
N MET A 711 -5.44 -26.03 -18.09
CA MET A 711 -6.25 -26.41 -16.93
C MET A 711 -5.52 -26.03 -15.63
N MET A 712 -6.25 -25.51 -14.66
CA MET A 712 -5.70 -25.21 -13.32
C MET A 712 -5.48 -26.50 -12.54
N LYS A 713 -4.25 -26.75 -12.06
CA LYS A 713 -3.88 -27.91 -11.23
C LYS A 713 -2.92 -27.57 -10.08
N ASN A 714 -2.94 -28.40 -9.03
CA ASN A 714 -2.02 -28.35 -7.90
C ASN A 714 -0.75 -29.16 -8.20
N VAL A 715 0.24 -28.58 -8.89
CA VAL A 715 1.36 -29.33 -9.47
C VAL A 715 2.75 -28.76 -9.19
N GLY A 716 2.85 -27.52 -8.69
CA GLY A 716 4.12 -26.84 -8.46
C GLY A 716 4.56 -26.82 -6.99
N GLU A 717 5.87 -26.57 -6.80
CA GLU A 717 6.43 -26.24 -5.49
C GLU A 717 7.43 -25.10 -5.64
N MET A 718 7.47 -24.18 -4.67
CA MET A 718 8.38 -23.04 -4.64
C MET A 718 8.81 -22.73 -3.20
N THR A 719 10.06 -22.33 -3.02
CA THR A 719 10.61 -21.91 -1.73
C THR A 719 11.04 -20.44 -1.78
N ASN A 720 10.63 -19.66 -0.78
CA ASN A 720 11.14 -18.32 -0.47
C ASN A 720 11.97 -18.38 0.81
N ARG A 721 13.16 -17.80 0.79
CA ARG A 721 14.05 -17.67 1.97
C ARG A 721 14.54 -16.26 2.10
N GLY A 722 14.71 -15.80 3.33
CA GLY A 722 15.19 -14.47 3.54
C GLY A 722 15.58 -14.13 4.95
N VAL A 723 16.11 -12.92 5.08
CA VAL A 723 16.42 -12.27 6.35
C VAL A 723 15.77 -10.90 6.40
N GLU A 724 15.37 -10.51 7.59
CA GLU A 724 14.77 -9.20 7.89
C GLU A 724 15.53 -8.59 9.05
N VAL A 725 15.87 -7.32 8.95
CA VAL A 725 16.53 -6.55 10.01
C VAL A 725 15.78 -5.23 10.19
N GLU A 726 15.45 -4.92 11.43
CA GLU A 726 14.92 -3.61 11.79
C GLU A 726 15.77 -3.02 12.92
N ILE A 727 16.15 -1.77 12.78
CA ILE A 727 16.92 -1.03 13.78
C ILE A 727 16.17 0.24 14.10
N ASN A 728 15.98 0.52 15.38
CA ASN A 728 15.48 1.79 15.88
C ASN A 728 16.45 2.32 16.93
N TYR A 729 16.92 3.57 16.77
CA TYR A 729 17.93 4.14 17.63
C TYR A 729 17.58 5.57 18.07
N ASP A 730 17.27 5.73 19.35
CA ASP A 730 17.13 7.02 20.00
C ASP A 730 18.54 7.58 20.32
N ILE A 731 19.12 8.32 19.38
CA ILE A 731 20.48 8.86 19.47
C ILE A 731 20.57 9.85 20.61
N VAL A 732 19.62 10.81 20.63
CA VAL A 732 19.52 11.84 21.66
C VAL A 732 18.07 11.91 22.13
N ARG A 733 17.90 11.87 23.47
CA ARG A 733 16.59 12.08 24.11
C ARG A 733 16.82 12.94 25.35
N THR A 734 16.57 14.25 25.19
CA THR A 734 16.67 15.24 26.25
C THR A 734 15.37 16.05 26.29
N LYS A 735 15.29 17.03 27.19
CA LYS A 735 14.12 17.94 27.27
C LYS A 735 13.85 18.67 25.98
N ASP A 736 14.91 19.21 25.35
CA ASP A 736 14.80 20.09 24.20
C ASP A 736 15.06 19.38 22.89
N TRP A 737 15.78 18.26 22.90
CA TRP A 737 16.19 17.52 21.71
C TRP A 737 15.73 16.08 21.75
N TYR A 738 15.12 15.65 20.66
CA TYR A 738 14.90 14.25 20.34
C TYR A 738 15.46 13.95 18.96
N VAL A 739 16.38 12.99 18.87
CA VAL A 739 16.98 12.54 17.61
C VAL A 739 16.84 11.04 17.52
N ASN A 740 16.08 10.58 16.57
CA ASN A 740 15.84 9.16 16.29
C ASN A 740 16.30 8.82 14.87
N PHE A 741 16.86 7.63 14.71
CA PHE A 741 17.16 6.99 13.44
C PHE A 741 16.49 5.62 13.41
N HIS A 742 15.85 5.29 12.30
CA HIS A 742 15.30 3.96 12.06
C HIS A 742 15.70 3.44 10.68
N THR A 743 15.83 2.13 10.57
CA THR A 743 16.07 1.48 9.28
C THR A 743 15.49 0.08 9.24
N THR A 744 15.02 -0.31 8.06
CA THR A 744 14.54 -1.64 7.75
C THR A 744 15.33 -2.18 6.56
N TYR A 745 15.68 -3.45 6.61
CA TYR A 745 16.30 -4.15 5.51
C TYR A 745 15.69 -5.54 5.36
N SER A 746 15.47 -5.95 4.13
CA SER A 746 14.95 -7.28 3.80
C SER A 746 15.71 -7.83 2.60
N TYR A 747 16.11 -9.09 2.74
CA TYR A 747 16.61 -9.90 1.63
C TYR A 747 15.66 -11.07 1.43
N ASN A 748 15.20 -11.29 0.20
CA ASN A 748 14.38 -12.43 -0.19
C ASN A 748 14.92 -13.06 -1.47
N THR A 749 14.96 -14.37 -1.52
CA THR A 749 15.20 -15.12 -2.75
C THR A 749 14.17 -16.22 -2.90
N ASN A 750 13.74 -16.45 -4.12
CA ASN A 750 12.84 -17.53 -4.49
C ASN A 750 13.58 -18.64 -5.23
N LYS A 751 13.00 -19.83 -5.20
CA LYS A 751 13.49 -21.01 -5.93
C LYS A 751 12.32 -21.89 -6.28
N ILE A 752 12.23 -22.30 -7.54
CA ILE A 752 11.27 -23.31 -8.00
C ILE A 752 11.81 -24.68 -7.60
N ASP A 753 11.02 -25.44 -6.87
CA ASP A 753 11.38 -26.78 -6.42
C ASP A 753 10.76 -27.86 -7.32
N LYS A 754 9.60 -27.59 -7.97
CA LYS A 754 8.89 -28.54 -8.82
C LYS A 754 7.99 -27.84 -9.83
N LEU A 755 7.89 -28.40 -11.04
CA LEU A 755 6.96 -28.01 -12.10
C LEU A 755 5.97 -29.14 -12.43
N PHE A 756 4.97 -28.85 -13.26
CA PHE A 756 4.03 -29.84 -13.81
C PHE A 756 4.72 -30.82 -14.75
N TYR A 757 4.14 -31.98 -14.94
CA TYR A 757 4.64 -33.10 -15.77
C TYR A 757 6.06 -33.59 -15.43
N GLY A 758 6.66 -33.14 -14.32
CA GLY A 758 8.04 -33.44 -13.99
C GLY A 758 9.07 -32.73 -14.88
N LEU A 759 8.67 -31.64 -15.53
CA LEU A 759 9.57 -30.81 -16.34
C LEU A 759 10.64 -30.16 -15.46
N ASP A 760 11.85 -30.10 -16.00
CA ASP A 760 12.94 -29.31 -15.39
C ASP A 760 12.86 -27.83 -15.77
N GLN A 761 12.21 -27.50 -16.89
CA GLN A 761 12.05 -26.15 -17.41
C GLN A 761 10.73 -25.98 -18.16
N TRP A 762 10.12 -24.82 -18.03
CA TRP A 762 8.98 -24.36 -18.80
C TRP A 762 9.13 -22.87 -19.11
N ASP A 763 9.07 -22.52 -20.41
CA ASP A 763 9.31 -21.16 -20.89
C ASP A 763 8.00 -20.46 -21.20
N ASP A 764 7.83 -19.28 -20.65
CA ASP A 764 6.80 -18.33 -21.00
C ASP A 764 7.46 -17.09 -21.64
N LYS A 765 7.69 -17.18 -22.95
CA LYS A 765 8.30 -16.10 -23.72
C LYS A 765 7.45 -14.83 -23.72
N GLY A 766 6.13 -14.97 -23.67
CA GLY A 766 5.21 -13.84 -23.63
C GLY A 766 5.36 -12.99 -22.38
N SER A 767 5.65 -13.61 -21.24
CA SER A 767 5.96 -12.94 -19.97
C SER A 767 7.46 -12.67 -19.76
N LEU A 768 8.31 -13.04 -20.72
CA LEU A 768 9.79 -12.92 -20.66
C LEU A 768 10.42 -13.69 -19.49
N VAL A 769 9.82 -14.81 -19.10
CA VAL A 769 10.23 -15.61 -17.92
C VAL A 769 10.39 -17.06 -18.29
N SER A 770 11.41 -17.72 -17.74
CA SER A 770 11.52 -19.17 -17.74
C SER A 770 11.45 -19.69 -16.31
N TYR A 771 10.65 -20.73 -16.14
CA TYR A 771 10.49 -21.46 -14.89
C TYR A 771 11.41 -22.65 -14.91
N MET A 772 12.53 -22.58 -14.15
CA MET A 772 13.56 -23.63 -14.07
C MET A 772 13.62 -24.22 -12.68
N VAL A 773 13.52 -25.55 -12.56
CA VAL A 773 13.69 -26.25 -11.28
C VAL A 773 15.10 -26.00 -10.74
N GLY A 774 15.20 -25.65 -9.45
CA GLY A 774 16.45 -25.33 -8.80
C GLY A 774 16.87 -23.85 -8.89
N LYS A 775 16.25 -23.05 -9.77
CA LYS A 775 16.55 -21.62 -9.96
C LYS A 775 15.42 -20.72 -9.43
N GLY A 776 15.77 -19.42 -9.28
CA GLY A 776 14.80 -18.35 -9.05
C GLY A 776 14.10 -17.95 -10.36
N LEU A 777 13.09 -17.11 -10.23
CA LEU A 777 12.44 -16.50 -11.39
C LEU A 777 13.35 -15.41 -11.98
N ASN A 778 13.87 -15.69 -13.17
CA ASN A 778 14.76 -14.82 -13.90
C ASN A 778 14.12 -14.39 -15.23
N TYR A 779 14.60 -13.29 -15.80
CA TYR A 779 14.28 -12.91 -17.16
C TYR A 779 14.87 -13.89 -18.16
N TYR A 780 14.06 -14.22 -19.20
CA TYR A 780 14.40 -15.16 -20.26
C TYR A 780 14.22 -14.44 -21.60
N MET A 781 15.33 -14.08 -22.22
CA MET A 781 15.36 -13.27 -23.45
C MET A 781 16.66 -13.52 -24.22
N PRO A 782 16.72 -13.11 -25.51
CA PRO A 782 17.98 -13.07 -26.25
C PRO A 782 18.99 -12.13 -25.57
N ILE A 783 20.22 -12.56 -25.46
CA ILE A 783 21.29 -11.75 -24.85
C ILE A 783 21.99 -10.94 -25.92
N PHE A 784 21.79 -9.61 -25.88
CA PHE A 784 22.43 -8.67 -26.79
C PHE A 784 23.94 -8.61 -26.56
N ALA A 785 24.72 -8.73 -27.63
CA ALA A 785 26.20 -8.74 -27.60
C ALA A 785 26.82 -7.40 -28.03
N GLY A 786 26.01 -6.47 -28.54
CA GLY A 786 26.47 -5.17 -29.05
C GLY A 786 26.09 -4.93 -30.50
N VAL A 787 26.65 -3.88 -31.08
CA VAL A 787 26.51 -3.49 -32.48
C VAL A 787 27.83 -3.75 -33.22
N ASP A 788 27.75 -4.34 -34.38
CA ASP A 788 28.98 -4.56 -35.19
C ASP A 788 29.48 -3.24 -35.75
N GLU A 789 30.75 -2.95 -35.52
CA GLU A 789 31.40 -1.71 -35.95
C GLU A 789 31.57 -1.57 -37.47
N GLN A 790 31.50 -2.69 -38.23
CA GLN A 790 31.69 -2.68 -39.67
C GLN A 790 30.46 -2.39 -40.47
N ASP A 791 29.28 -2.93 -40.04
CA ASP A 791 28.05 -2.86 -40.81
C ASP A 791 26.85 -2.32 -40.04
N GLY A 792 27.05 -2.08 -38.72
CA GLY A 792 26.02 -1.57 -37.83
C GLY A 792 24.91 -2.57 -37.47
N ALA A 793 25.12 -3.87 -37.75
CA ALA A 793 24.16 -4.90 -37.42
C ALA A 793 24.13 -5.19 -35.90
N PRO A 794 22.94 -5.45 -35.34
CA PRO A 794 22.83 -5.96 -33.99
C PRO A 794 23.38 -7.38 -33.88
N MET A 795 24.00 -7.70 -32.78
CA MET A 795 24.62 -9.00 -32.50
C MET A 795 24.02 -9.62 -31.23
N TRP A 796 23.83 -10.94 -31.24
CA TRP A 796 23.33 -11.67 -30.06
C TRP A 796 24.23 -12.87 -29.78
N TYR A 797 24.41 -13.19 -28.48
CA TYR A 797 25.05 -14.41 -28.06
C TYR A 797 24.18 -15.63 -28.37
N LYS A 798 24.82 -16.68 -28.93
CA LYS A 798 24.19 -17.98 -29.07
C LYS A 798 23.89 -18.61 -27.72
N VAL A 799 22.90 -19.51 -27.64
CA VAL A 799 22.47 -20.15 -26.39
C VAL A 799 23.66 -20.86 -25.72
N GLY A 800 23.79 -20.66 -24.40
CA GLY A 800 24.87 -21.21 -23.58
C GLY A 800 26.13 -20.33 -23.50
N TYR A 801 26.18 -19.20 -24.19
CA TYR A 801 27.25 -18.25 -24.10
C TYR A 801 26.74 -16.87 -23.65
N SER A 802 27.27 -16.36 -22.53
CA SER A 802 26.91 -15.08 -21.92
C SER A 802 28.16 -14.27 -21.49
N GLY A 803 29.18 -14.26 -22.32
CA GLY A 803 30.41 -13.49 -22.07
C GLY A 803 30.18 -11.97 -22.04
N GLU A 804 31.23 -11.19 -21.85
CA GLU A 804 31.16 -9.73 -21.93
C GLU A 804 30.79 -9.29 -23.36
N ALA A 805 29.87 -8.30 -23.45
CA ALA A 805 29.53 -7.68 -24.71
C ALA A 805 30.75 -7.01 -25.32
N GLY A 806 30.96 -7.19 -26.61
CA GLY A 806 32.05 -6.60 -27.38
C GLY A 806 31.55 -6.10 -28.72
N TYR A 807 32.33 -5.21 -29.33
CA TYR A 807 32.02 -4.65 -30.65
C TYR A 807 32.50 -5.52 -31.80
N THR A 808 33.24 -6.60 -31.51
CA THR A 808 33.77 -7.49 -32.54
C THR A 808 32.90 -8.72 -32.68
N TYR A 809 32.41 -8.94 -33.90
CA TYR A 809 31.60 -10.11 -34.24
C TYR A 809 32.46 -11.40 -34.22
N ASN A 810 31.98 -12.40 -33.49
CA ASN A 810 32.56 -13.75 -33.50
C ASN A 810 31.49 -14.77 -33.92
N PRO A 811 31.53 -15.37 -35.14
CA PRO A 811 30.50 -16.28 -35.62
C PRO A 811 30.37 -17.60 -34.84
N GLU A 812 31.37 -17.97 -34.04
CA GLU A 812 31.31 -19.15 -33.18
C GLU A 812 30.36 -18.94 -31.98
N THR A 813 30.39 -17.75 -31.40
CA THR A 813 29.67 -17.41 -30.15
C THR A 813 28.54 -16.43 -30.34
N MET A 814 28.44 -15.75 -31.51
CA MET A 814 27.48 -14.72 -31.81
C MET A 814 26.77 -14.98 -33.15
N THR A 815 25.64 -14.32 -33.33
CA THR A 815 24.89 -14.28 -34.60
C THR A 815 24.39 -12.86 -34.86
N LYS A 816 24.27 -12.47 -36.14
CA LYS A 816 23.60 -11.27 -36.64
C LYS A 816 22.25 -11.58 -37.30
N ASP A 817 21.88 -12.85 -37.36
CA ASP A 817 20.69 -13.33 -38.07
C ASP A 817 19.45 -13.11 -37.24
N GLU A 818 18.70 -12.07 -37.54
CA GLU A 818 17.43 -11.72 -36.86
C GLU A 818 16.39 -12.85 -36.95
N SER A 819 16.44 -13.71 -37.99
CA SER A 819 15.50 -14.83 -38.14
C SER A 819 15.66 -15.88 -37.05
N GLN A 820 16.80 -15.94 -36.39
CA GLN A 820 17.11 -16.88 -35.33
C GLN A 820 16.69 -16.36 -33.93
N ILE A 821 16.20 -15.13 -33.78
CA ILE A 821 15.95 -14.47 -32.50
C ILE A 821 15.10 -15.32 -31.53
N GLU A 822 14.09 -16.01 -32.06
CA GLU A 822 13.22 -16.89 -31.28
C GLU A 822 13.96 -18.11 -30.70
N SER A 823 15.07 -18.53 -31.29
CA SER A 823 15.90 -19.65 -30.83
C SER A 823 17.01 -19.21 -29.87
N LEU A 824 17.22 -17.89 -29.70
CA LEU A 824 18.28 -17.32 -28.86
C LEU A 824 17.84 -17.01 -27.43
N TYR A 825 16.57 -17.27 -27.09
CA TYR A 825 16.08 -17.05 -25.73
C TYR A 825 16.83 -17.93 -24.74
N GLN A 826 17.32 -17.32 -23.65
CA GLN A 826 18.07 -18.01 -22.60
C GLN A 826 17.96 -17.26 -21.26
N ASP A 827 18.34 -17.94 -20.17
CA ASP A 827 18.35 -17.35 -18.81
C ASP A 827 19.39 -16.22 -18.75
N THR A 828 18.95 -15.01 -18.50
CA THR A 828 19.80 -13.83 -18.40
C THR A 828 20.54 -13.73 -17.06
N GLY A 829 20.22 -14.58 -16.07
CA GLY A 829 20.69 -14.46 -14.69
C GLY A 829 20.15 -13.26 -13.94
N LYS A 830 19.33 -12.40 -14.57
CA LYS A 830 18.72 -11.22 -13.93
C LYS A 830 17.37 -11.60 -13.32
N LYS A 831 17.23 -11.30 -12.03
CA LYS A 831 16.03 -11.67 -11.27
C LYS A 831 14.82 -10.84 -11.67
N LEU A 832 13.65 -11.49 -11.79
CA LEU A 832 12.37 -10.84 -12.01
C LEU A 832 11.95 -10.03 -10.77
N PHE A 833 12.17 -10.60 -9.58
CA PHE A 833 11.83 -9.92 -8.31
C PHE A 833 13.09 -9.42 -7.62
N ALA A 834 13.06 -8.16 -7.19
CA ALA A 834 14.16 -7.55 -6.48
C ALA A 834 14.48 -8.29 -5.17
N PRO A 835 15.74 -8.71 -4.93
CA PRO A 835 16.08 -9.43 -3.73
C PRO A 835 16.20 -8.53 -2.49
N HIS A 836 16.52 -7.26 -2.62
CA HIS A 836 16.76 -6.34 -1.51
C HIS A 836 15.77 -5.18 -1.52
N HIS A 837 15.11 -4.95 -0.39
CA HIS A 837 14.23 -3.80 -0.20
C HIS A 837 14.25 -3.35 1.27
N GLY A 838 13.93 -2.10 1.48
CA GLY A 838 13.87 -1.53 2.81
C GLY A 838 13.65 -0.04 2.80
N GLY A 839 13.90 0.55 3.95
CA GLY A 839 13.84 1.99 4.12
C GLY A 839 14.69 2.44 5.29
N PHE A 840 14.95 3.71 5.38
CA PHE A 840 15.55 4.34 6.53
C PHE A 840 14.99 5.75 6.69
N GLY A 841 15.04 6.25 7.91
CA GLY A 841 14.59 7.59 8.20
C GLY A 841 15.22 8.14 9.46
N PHE A 842 15.07 9.44 9.62
CA PHE A 842 15.46 10.13 10.82
C PHE A 842 14.41 11.16 11.22
N GLN A 843 14.34 11.40 12.51
CA GLN A 843 13.53 12.46 13.11
C GLN A 843 14.42 13.28 14.03
N VAL A 844 14.36 14.59 13.88
CA VAL A 844 15.03 15.55 14.74
C VAL A 844 13.98 16.51 15.26
N SER A 845 13.77 16.53 16.56
CA SER A 845 12.84 17.48 17.21
C SER A 845 13.61 18.39 18.15
N TRP A 846 13.31 19.70 18.12
CA TRP A 846 13.88 20.73 18.96
C TRP A 846 12.81 21.74 19.35
N LYS A 847 12.47 21.81 20.64
CA LYS A 847 11.53 22.80 21.21
C LYS A 847 10.24 22.99 20.40
N GLY A 848 9.61 21.90 20.00
CA GLY A 848 8.37 21.90 19.22
C GLY A 848 8.58 21.90 17.70
N LEU A 849 9.75 22.23 17.18
CA LEU A 849 10.10 22.08 15.77
C LEU A 849 10.56 20.65 15.51
N THR A 850 9.96 19.98 14.54
CA THR A 850 10.31 18.60 14.16
C THR A 850 10.59 18.53 12.66
N LEU A 851 11.76 17.99 12.32
CA LEU A 851 12.13 17.58 10.96
C LEU A 851 12.16 16.05 10.92
N ALA A 852 11.42 15.46 9.98
CA ALA A 852 11.45 14.03 9.72
C ALA A 852 11.67 13.75 8.23
N ALA A 853 12.46 12.74 7.92
CA ALA A 853 12.68 12.30 6.54
C ALA A 853 12.68 10.78 6.46
N ASP A 854 11.93 10.23 5.49
CA ASP A 854 11.84 8.79 5.26
C ASP A 854 12.23 8.47 3.82
N PHE A 855 13.11 7.50 3.69
CA PHE A 855 13.57 6.97 2.41
C PHE A 855 13.11 5.53 2.24
N SER A 856 12.80 5.16 1.00
CA SER A 856 12.64 3.76 0.60
C SER A 856 13.63 3.41 -0.49
N TYR A 857 14.07 2.15 -0.52
CA TYR A 857 14.97 1.66 -1.56
C TYR A 857 14.63 0.22 -1.96
N VAL A 858 14.89 -0.07 -3.24
CA VAL A 858 14.82 -1.40 -3.83
C VAL A 858 16.08 -1.60 -4.66
N LEU A 859 16.84 -2.67 -4.39
CA LEU A 859 18.13 -2.93 -5.05
C LEU A 859 18.13 -4.32 -5.72
N GLY A 860 18.88 -4.44 -6.80
CA GLY A 860 18.94 -5.65 -7.60
C GLY A 860 17.66 -5.88 -8.42
N LYS A 861 16.87 -4.82 -8.67
CA LYS A 861 15.70 -4.82 -9.53
C LYS A 861 16.09 -4.61 -10.97
N TYR A 862 15.50 -5.39 -11.86
CA TYR A 862 15.59 -5.23 -13.30
C TYR A 862 14.21 -5.10 -13.89
N MET A 863 14.07 -4.40 -15.02
CA MET A 863 12.84 -4.22 -15.75
C MET A 863 13.14 -3.96 -17.21
N VAL A 864 12.37 -4.54 -18.11
CA VAL A 864 12.46 -4.26 -19.53
C VAL A 864 11.87 -2.89 -19.82
N ASN A 865 12.67 -2.00 -20.38
CA ASN A 865 12.25 -0.65 -20.76
C ASN A 865 11.61 -0.67 -22.16
N ASN A 866 10.33 -1.09 -22.21
CA ASN A 866 9.55 -1.09 -23.44
C ASN A 866 9.28 0.33 -23.97
N ASP A 867 9.31 1.35 -23.10
CA ASP A 867 9.21 2.74 -23.51
C ASP A 867 10.45 3.16 -24.30
N TYR A 868 11.63 2.72 -23.88
CA TYR A 868 12.88 2.95 -24.60
C TYR A 868 12.89 2.23 -25.95
N TYR A 869 12.39 0.98 -25.99
CA TYR A 869 12.23 0.23 -27.24
C TYR A 869 11.44 1.04 -28.28
N LEU A 870 10.27 1.59 -27.86
CA LEU A 870 9.43 2.39 -28.77
C LEU A 870 10.11 3.72 -29.15
N ASN A 871 10.80 4.37 -28.21
CA ASN A 871 11.44 5.67 -28.43
C ASN A 871 12.77 5.61 -29.17
N THR A 872 13.34 4.43 -29.41
CA THR A 872 14.58 4.25 -30.17
C THR A 872 14.38 3.37 -31.43
N SER A 873 13.16 2.92 -31.67
CA SER A 873 12.87 2.03 -32.81
C SER A 873 12.87 2.77 -34.15
N SER A 874 13.60 2.23 -35.13
CA SER A 874 13.60 2.71 -36.50
C SER A 874 12.22 2.65 -37.17
N SER A 875 11.39 1.66 -36.79
CA SER A 875 10.02 1.51 -37.29
C SER A 875 9.09 2.62 -36.79
N VAL A 876 9.28 3.11 -35.58
CA VAL A 876 8.53 4.24 -35.00
C VAL A 876 9.00 5.55 -35.64
N ALA A 877 10.31 5.70 -35.87
CA ALA A 877 10.86 6.82 -36.58
C ALA A 877 10.34 6.92 -38.01
N ALA A 878 10.25 5.79 -38.73
CA ALA A 878 9.72 5.71 -40.10
C ALA A 878 8.25 6.16 -40.18
N GLN A 879 7.51 6.13 -39.10
CA GLN A 879 6.19 6.70 -38.95
C GLN A 879 6.18 8.23 -38.75
N GLY A 880 7.36 8.89 -38.68
CA GLY A 880 7.47 10.33 -38.51
C GLY A 880 7.38 10.79 -37.06
N LEU A 881 7.30 9.88 -36.06
CA LEU A 881 7.26 10.22 -34.65
C LEU A 881 8.65 10.63 -34.12
N ASN A 882 8.65 11.34 -32.98
CA ASN A 882 9.89 11.72 -32.28
C ASN A 882 10.50 10.51 -31.57
N LEU A 883 11.81 10.56 -31.42
CA LEU A 883 12.62 9.57 -30.73
C LEU A 883 13.37 10.19 -29.54
N ASP A 884 13.86 9.30 -28.67
CA ASP A 884 14.84 9.67 -27.65
C ASP A 884 16.17 10.08 -28.31
N ARG A 885 16.86 11.05 -27.71
CA ARG A 885 18.17 11.53 -28.18
C ARG A 885 19.24 10.45 -28.31
N ASP A 886 19.09 9.33 -27.61
CA ASP A 886 19.98 8.19 -27.76
C ASP A 886 19.95 7.66 -29.21
N ALA A 887 18.87 7.85 -29.97
CA ALA A 887 18.79 7.49 -31.38
C ALA A 887 19.79 8.27 -32.28
N LEU A 888 20.27 9.45 -31.85
CA LEU A 888 21.35 10.16 -32.54
C LEU A 888 22.69 9.40 -32.51
N GLN A 889 22.82 8.42 -31.58
CA GLN A 889 23.99 7.55 -31.38
C GLN A 889 23.83 6.20 -32.12
N MET A 890 22.85 6.08 -33.03
CA MET A 890 22.79 4.93 -33.94
C MET A 890 24.06 4.87 -34.80
N TRP A 891 24.45 3.65 -35.14
CA TRP A 891 25.59 3.43 -36.03
C TRP A 891 25.37 4.09 -37.43
N LYS A 892 26.39 4.81 -37.96
CA LYS A 892 26.30 5.57 -39.21
C LYS A 892 27.30 5.10 -40.24
N LYS A 893 28.53 4.73 -39.81
CA LYS A 893 29.63 4.35 -40.70
C LYS A 893 30.58 3.34 -40.07
N PRO A 894 31.31 2.56 -40.87
CA PRO A 894 32.31 1.64 -40.37
C PRO A 894 33.32 2.29 -39.42
N GLY A 895 33.54 1.62 -38.27
CA GLY A 895 34.35 2.08 -37.18
C GLY A 895 33.62 2.85 -36.06
N ASP A 896 32.30 3.09 -36.20
CA ASP A 896 31.50 3.72 -35.15
C ASP A 896 31.28 2.73 -34.02
N HIS A 897 31.59 3.14 -32.76
CA HIS A 897 31.22 2.44 -31.52
C HIS A 897 29.81 2.89 -31.10
N ALA A 898 28.78 2.34 -31.69
CA ALA A 898 27.42 2.75 -31.48
C ALA A 898 26.72 1.93 -30.39
N ILE A 899 25.79 2.57 -29.62
CA ILE A 899 24.95 1.91 -28.62
C ILE A 899 23.68 1.30 -29.22
N LEU A 900 23.28 1.78 -30.42
CA LEU A 900 22.11 1.32 -31.16
C LEU A 900 22.49 0.91 -32.56
N PRO A 901 21.82 -0.09 -33.16
CA PRO A 901 22.07 -0.55 -34.52
C PRO A 901 21.89 0.58 -35.57
N ALA A 902 22.37 0.36 -36.78
CA ALA A 902 22.10 1.24 -37.89
C ALA A 902 20.58 1.31 -38.19
N PHE A 903 20.10 2.46 -38.63
CA PHE A 903 18.66 2.75 -38.86
C PHE A 903 17.96 1.71 -39.76
N LYS A 904 18.68 1.08 -40.67
CA LYS A 904 18.16 0.02 -41.56
C LYS A 904 17.77 -1.29 -40.86
N TYR A 905 18.25 -1.53 -39.61
CA TYR A 905 17.92 -2.73 -38.86
C TYR A 905 16.73 -2.49 -37.93
N ASN A 906 15.88 -3.50 -37.77
CA ASN A 906 14.76 -3.44 -36.83
C ASN A 906 15.27 -3.60 -35.38
N SER A 907 14.73 -2.82 -34.47
CA SER A 907 14.93 -3.03 -33.07
C SER A 907 14.33 -4.36 -32.63
N GLN A 908 15.07 -5.14 -31.84
CA GLN A 908 14.63 -6.43 -31.32
C GLN A 908 14.37 -6.35 -29.80
N PHE A 909 13.56 -7.28 -29.31
CA PHE A 909 13.21 -7.35 -27.88
C PHE A 909 14.19 -8.25 -27.14
N ASP A 910 15.31 -7.68 -26.69
CA ASP A 910 16.44 -8.38 -26.10
C ASP A 910 17.01 -7.66 -24.86
N THR A 911 18.14 -8.12 -24.33
CA THR A 911 18.69 -7.62 -23.06
C THR A 911 19.23 -6.19 -23.12
N HIS A 912 19.36 -5.52 -24.28
CA HIS A 912 19.69 -4.10 -24.32
C HIS A 912 18.60 -3.24 -23.70
N LEU A 913 17.35 -3.76 -23.65
CA LEU A 913 16.21 -3.14 -23.03
C LEU A 913 16.08 -3.49 -21.53
N LEU A 914 16.81 -4.51 -21.05
CA LEU A 914 16.74 -4.99 -19.67
C LEU A 914 17.62 -4.12 -18.75
N GLU A 915 17.03 -3.06 -18.25
CA GLU A 915 17.73 -2.08 -17.44
C GLU A 915 17.71 -2.38 -15.94
N ASN A 916 18.75 -1.92 -15.23
CA ASN A 916 18.76 -1.92 -13.77
C ASN A 916 17.84 -0.82 -13.24
N SER A 917 16.68 -1.21 -12.73
CA SER A 917 15.67 -0.33 -12.16
C SER A 917 15.77 -0.20 -10.63
N SER A 918 16.91 -0.52 -10.04
CA SER A 918 17.18 -0.24 -8.63
C SER A 918 17.04 1.24 -8.34
N PHE A 919 16.48 1.58 -7.18
CA PHE A 919 16.29 2.98 -6.82
C PHE A 919 16.34 3.22 -5.31
N MET A 920 16.58 4.48 -4.95
CA MET A 920 16.33 5.05 -3.63
C MET A 920 15.50 6.32 -3.81
N ARG A 921 14.43 6.47 -3.02
CA ARG A 921 13.48 7.59 -3.10
C ARG A 921 13.26 8.24 -1.74
N LEU A 922 13.35 9.58 -1.68
CA LEU A 922 12.88 10.34 -0.52
C LEU A 922 11.34 10.38 -0.58
N LYS A 923 10.72 9.47 0.19
CA LYS A 923 9.27 9.28 0.19
C LYS A 923 8.53 10.37 0.93
N ASN A 924 9.10 10.84 2.05
CA ASN A 924 8.49 11.86 2.87
C ASN A 924 9.57 12.74 3.49
N LEU A 925 9.37 14.05 3.41
CA LEU A 925 10.11 15.05 4.16
C LEU A 925 9.09 15.93 4.86
N GLN A 926 9.13 16.00 6.18
CA GLN A 926 8.18 16.75 6.98
C GLN A 926 8.91 17.75 7.87
N LEU A 927 8.44 18.99 7.86
CA LEU A 927 8.81 20.01 8.83
C LEU A 927 7.54 20.43 9.56
N SER A 928 7.47 20.22 10.86
CA SER A 928 6.31 20.59 11.66
C SER A 928 6.70 21.41 12.88
N TYR A 929 5.82 22.31 13.28
CA TYR A 929 5.99 23.13 14.47
C TYR A 929 4.73 23.08 15.33
N ASP A 930 4.89 22.56 16.55
CA ASP A 930 3.88 22.62 17.60
C ASP A 930 3.99 23.97 18.31
N LEU A 931 2.93 24.76 18.28
CA LEU A 931 2.88 26.05 18.97
C LEU A 931 3.07 25.88 20.48
N PRO A 932 3.77 26.81 21.15
CA PRO A 932 4.04 26.71 22.58
C PRO A 932 2.77 26.52 23.41
N THR A 933 2.80 25.58 24.35
CA THR A 933 1.67 25.30 25.25
C THR A 933 1.22 26.51 26.08
N THR A 934 2.14 27.46 26.36
CA THR A 934 1.81 28.72 27.04
C THR A 934 0.86 29.59 26.21
N TRP A 935 0.97 29.58 24.86
CA TRP A 935 0.06 30.32 24.00
C TRP A 935 -1.30 29.65 23.97
N MET A 936 -1.33 28.30 23.93
CA MET A 936 -2.57 27.52 23.96
C MET A 936 -3.34 27.75 25.28
N GLN A 937 -2.65 27.73 26.39
CA GLN A 937 -3.24 28.02 27.71
C GLN A 937 -3.84 29.43 27.80
N ALA A 938 -3.22 30.42 27.13
CA ALA A 938 -3.72 31.82 27.09
C ALA A 938 -5.04 31.91 26.31
N THR A 939 -5.24 31.11 25.28
CA THR A 939 -6.48 31.08 24.49
C THR A 939 -7.66 30.45 25.24
N ARG A 940 -7.41 29.55 26.19
CA ARG A 940 -8.42 28.74 26.93
C ARG A 940 -9.33 27.88 26.05
N PHE A 941 -9.07 27.83 24.76
CA PHE A 941 -9.91 27.20 23.76
C PHE A 941 -9.16 26.10 23.03
N PHE A 942 -7.92 26.35 22.59
CA PHE A 942 -7.10 25.38 21.89
C PHE A 942 -6.25 24.55 22.87
N GLU A 943 -6.20 23.22 22.67
CA GLU A 943 -5.28 22.32 23.37
C GLU A 943 -3.93 22.25 22.64
N ASN A 944 -3.97 22.19 21.29
CA ASN A 944 -2.78 22.15 20.45
C ASN A 944 -3.05 22.76 19.08
N ILE A 945 -2.05 23.45 18.52
CA ILE A 945 -2.01 23.88 17.12
C ILE A 945 -0.66 23.47 16.56
N ARG A 946 -0.67 22.68 15.47
CA ARG A 946 0.52 22.27 14.71
C ARG A 946 0.44 22.81 13.30
N ILE A 947 1.54 23.34 12.81
CA ILE A 947 1.72 23.74 11.41
C ILE A 947 2.71 22.77 10.80
N THR A 948 2.38 22.22 9.64
CA THR A 948 3.17 21.17 8.99
C THR A 948 3.39 21.51 7.52
N PHE A 949 4.63 21.42 7.07
CA PHE A 949 4.98 21.37 5.65
C PHE A 949 5.46 19.97 5.32
N THR A 950 4.89 19.36 4.25
CA THR A 950 5.27 18.01 3.82
C THR A 950 5.60 17.99 2.33
N GLY A 951 6.74 17.38 1.99
CA GLY A 951 7.13 17.06 0.63
C GLY A 951 7.15 15.54 0.42
N ARG A 952 6.53 15.03 -0.66
CA ARG A 952 6.51 13.61 -0.99
C ARG A 952 7.17 13.34 -2.33
N ASN A 953 7.90 12.20 -2.42
CA ASN A 953 8.62 11.77 -3.62
C ASN A 953 9.54 12.86 -4.20
N LEU A 954 10.22 13.62 -3.32
CA LEU A 954 10.94 14.85 -3.71
C LEU A 954 12.08 14.56 -4.69
N PHE A 955 12.78 13.44 -4.52
CA PHE A 955 13.77 12.98 -5.49
C PHE A 955 13.89 11.46 -5.51
N THR A 956 14.37 10.93 -6.64
CA THR A 956 14.65 9.51 -6.85
C THR A 956 16.05 9.37 -7.47
N VAL A 957 16.89 8.55 -6.84
CA VAL A 957 18.18 8.16 -7.38
C VAL A 957 18.03 6.80 -8.04
N THR A 958 18.31 6.72 -9.34
CA THR A 958 18.21 5.48 -10.14
C THR A 958 19.03 5.60 -11.41
N LYS A 959 19.46 4.47 -11.97
CA LYS A 959 20.06 4.38 -13.31
C LYS A 959 19.02 4.06 -14.40
N PHE A 960 17.80 3.75 -14.01
CA PHE A 960 16.72 3.41 -14.93
C PHE A 960 16.33 4.62 -15.78
N LYS A 961 16.29 4.45 -17.11
CA LYS A 961 15.91 5.51 -18.06
C LYS A 961 14.41 5.68 -18.21
N GLY A 962 13.63 4.62 -17.90
CA GLY A 962 12.15 4.64 -17.99
C GLY A 962 11.50 5.59 -17.00
N VAL A 963 10.18 5.71 -17.09
CA VAL A 963 9.37 6.72 -16.37
C VAL A 963 9.45 6.59 -14.86
N ASP A 964 9.22 5.39 -14.31
CA ASP A 964 9.27 5.15 -12.87
C ASP A 964 9.88 3.77 -12.53
N PRO A 965 11.01 3.73 -11.78
CA PRO A 965 11.63 2.46 -11.37
C PRO A 965 10.84 1.69 -10.31
N GLU A 966 9.84 2.30 -9.66
CA GLU A 966 9.06 1.70 -8.58
C GLU A 966 8.03 0.69 -9.08
N VAL A 967 7.53 0.83 -10.30
CA VAL A 967 6.49 -0.03 -10.89
C VAL A 967 6.85 -1.50 -10.75
N ASP A 968 5.92 -2.31 -10.18
CA ASP A 968 6.08 -3.76 -9.99
C ASP A 968 5.56 -4.51 -11.23
N SER A 969 6.34 -4.44 -12.31
CA SER A 969 6.09 -5.10 -13.58
C SER A 969 7.39 -5.65 -14.17
N SER A 970 7.29 -6.66 -15.03
CA SER A 970 8.43 -7.16 -15.81
C SER A 970 8.88 -6.19 -16.88
N LEU A 971 7.97 -5.35 -17.37
CA LEU A 971 8.25 -4.35 -18.40
C LEU A 971 7.45 -3.06 -18.17
N THR A 972 7.92 -1.95 -18.75
CA THR A 972 7.15 -0.69 -18.77
C THR A 972 6.02 -0.76 -19.79
N THR A 973 4.88 -0.17 -19.44
CA THR A 973 3.66 -0.15 -20.29
C THR A 973 3.14 1.27 -20.52
N GLY A 974 4.00 2.30 -20.43
CA GLY A 974 3.58 3.70 -20.49
C GLY A 974 2.75 4.15 -19.31
N ASN A 975 3.10 3.63 -18.12
CA ASN A 975 2.37 3.91 -16.89
C ASN A 975 2.31 5.42 -16.61
N TYR A 976 1.24 5.83 -15.95
CA TYR A 976 1.11 7.20 -15.46
C TYR A 976 2.29 7.52 -14.52
N PRO A 977 3.03 8.60 -14.77
CA PRO A 977 4.26 8.89 -14.04
C PRO A 977 4.02 9.21 -12.57
N ALA A 978 5.01 8.89 -11.74
CA ALA A 978 4.98 9.27 -10.32
C ALA A 978 4.88 10.78 -10.14
N THR A 979 4.18 11.20 -9.08
CA THR A 979 4.01 12.61 -8.73
C THR A 979 4.88 13.00 -7.54
N ARG A 980 5.40 14.23 -7.59
CA ARG A 980 5.99 14.94 -6.47
C ARG A 980 4.92 15.83 -5.86
N GLN A 981 4.77 15.82 -4.54
CA GLN A 981 3.72 16.59 -3.87
C GLN A 981 4.30 17.50 -2.80
N TYR A 982 3.68 18.66 -2.62
CA TYR A 982 3.96 19.61 -1.57
C TYR A 982 2.67 19.99 -0.87
N THR A 983 2.63 19.91 0.46
CA THR A 983 1.45 20.24 1.25
C THR A 983 1.81 21.13 2.43
N LEU A 984 0.94 22.06 2.74
CA LEU A 984 0.92 22.84 3.96
C LEU A 984 -0.31 22.46 4.77
N GLY A 985 -0.09 22.04 6.01
CA GLY A 985 -1.12 21.58 6.91
C GLY A 985 -1.21 22.43 8.17
N VAL A 986 -2.42 22.52 8.71
CA VAL A 986 -2.72 23.08 10.04
C VAL A 986 -3.62 22.09 10.76
N ASP A 987 -3.15 21.62 11.92
CA ASP A 987 -3.87 20.71 12.82
C ASP A 987 -4.23 21.47 14.09
N VAL A 988 -5.50 21.42 14.46
CA VAL A 988 -6.04 22.11 15.64
C VAL A 988 -6.76 21.11 16.51
N THR A 989 -6.41 21.09 17.81
CA THR A 989 -7.11 20.28 18.83
C THR A 989 -7.74 21.19 19.86
N PHE A 990 -9.02 20.95 20.19
CA PHE A 990 -9.84 21.72 21.12
C PHE A 990 -10.15 20.94 22.37
#